data_966705dd916581f41af7224c0631ea47
#
_entry.id   966705dd916581f41af7224c0631ea47
#
_cell.length_a   1.000
_cell.length_b   1.000
_cell.length_c   1.000
_cell.angle_alpha   90.00
_cell.angle_beta   90.00
_cell.angle_gamma   90.00
#
_symmetry.space_group_name_H-M   'P 1'
#
loop_
_entity.id
_entity.type
_entity.pdbx_description
1 polymer ?
#
loop_
_entity_poly.entity_id
_entity_poly.type
_entity_poly.pdbx_seq_one_letter_code
_entity_poly.pdbx_strand_id
1 'polypeptide(L)'
;MTSKLLQPIQVGNLTFKNRIMFPPLTTGYEERDGSIGPRSLAFYTRLAQGGCSYIVIGDVAPVRTASPTPKLYDESQIEMYKKLADALHEHDCKVALQLFHPEYDVQGVGKMIMEAGIAGQLAAKAKAANDVEEAEKQQKICDELTKGAYAKLHHDMQHFVTEASVEQLTAIKNSIAQCARKAQKAGIDAIEIHGDRLLGSLCSKLLNHRTDNYGGSLENRTRYALEVLQAIKEAAPSMMVEYKLPIITVNPDGSLRGKGGLLEDEAVEFAKMLDAAGIDMIQVAQANHTGNMGDTIPPMGAVPYNWTLGACEKVKAVVSCPVATVGRVVSVEAGEKILEDGTADIIGYGRSLLTDPDIANKVEKGECIRECLNCNKGCVDAIQSRRYLSCVLNAENGDEETIFIKPCTETKNVAIVGAGLAGLEAARVAYKRGHTVTVFEKSDRLGGQINIASVPPRKDEILRSVQYYEKFLSDKVDIQLNHEPTMDELNGFDHVILAIGAHNMDLPMSVENSNVVSSWDILNGQEVSGKCVVLGGGLVGAETAEYLANKGLEVSIVEMMDKIAAQESETVLPLMEADFEKHNVQKFVNTRVSEIKDNVIYAVNTKDETNVEIAADTIVNALGSKKNVFDDSKLTVPFAYVGDCSGERTADIASAIRTGYKAANEI
;
A
#
# COMPACT_ATOMS: atom_id res chain seq x y z
N MET A 1 14.81 -4.27 29.76
CA MET A 1 14.38 -2.85 29.84
C MET A 1 12.92 -2.80 29.48
N THR A 2 12.15 -1.93 30.09
CA THR A 2 10.72 -1.76 29.73
C THR A 2 10.65 -1.06 28.36
N SER A 3 9.91 -1.61 27.40
CA SER A 3 9.75 -1.03 26.05
C SER A 3 9.27 0.43 26.14
N LYS A 4 9.92 1.34 25.43
CA LYS A 4 9.49 2.74 25.34
C LYS A 4 8.23 2.88 24.46
N LEU A 5 8.06 2.01 23.48
CA LEU A 5 6.84 1.96 22.66
C LEU A 5 5.59 1.74 23.51
N LEU A 6 5.69 0.97 24.60
CA LEU A 6 4.56 0.66 25.49
C LEU A 6 4.34 1.69 26.62
N GLN A 7 5.20 2.71 26.73
CA GLN A 7 5.02 3.74 27.74
C GLN A 7 3.90 4.71 27.34
N PRO A 8 3.01 5.07 28.29
CA PRO A 8 1.97 6.06 28.01
C PRO A 8 2.58 7.45 27.74
N ILE A 9 1.81 8.28 27.06
CA ILE A 9 2.18 9.67 26.78
C ILE A 9 0.96 10.58 26.85
N GLN A 10 1.16 11.78 27.41
CA GLN A 10 0.16 12.85 27.41
C GLN A 10 0.28 13.66 26.12
N VAL A 11 -0.86 13.86 25.40
CA VAL A 11 -0.96 14.67 24.19
C VAL A 11 -2.17 15.58 24.32
N GLY A 12 -1.94 16.87 24.49
CA GLY A 12 -3.02 17.80 24.81
C GLY A 12 -3.78 17.35 26.07
N ASN A 13 -5.08 17.18 25.93
CA ASN A 13 -5.96 16.69 27.01
C ASN A 13 -6.16 15.16 27.03
N LEU A 14 -5.49 14.42 26.14
CA LEU A 14 -5.61 12.96 26.01
C LEU A 14 -4.37 12.26 26.58
N THR A 15 -4.59 11.06 27.13
CA THR A 15 -3.51 10.13 27.46
C THR A 15 -3.57 8.95 26.49
N PHE A 16 -2.49 8.71 25.76
CA PHE A 16 -2.33 7.52 24.94
C PHE A 16 -1.69 6.42 25.80
N LYS A 17 -2.26 5.20 25.76
CA LYS A 17 -1.76 4.07 26.57
C LYS A 17 -0.37 3.58 26.17
N ASN A 18 0.05 3.86 24.93
CA ASN A 18 1.38 3.56 24.40
C ASN A 18 1.73 4.55 23.28
N ARG A 19 2.90 4.41 22.66
CA ARG A 19 3.41 5.32 21.61
C ARG A 19 3.24 4.78 20.19
N ILE A 20 2.32 3.83 19.99
CA ILE A 20 2.02 3.20 18.70
C ILE A 20 0.77 3.84 18.11
N MET A 21 0.93 4.42 16.92
CA MET A 21 -0.12 5.12 16.19
C MET A 21 -0.36 4.45 14.83
N PHE A 22 -1.62 4.32 14.42
CA PHE A 22 -2.00 4.05 13.04
C PHE A 22 -2.22 5.40 12.33
N PRO A 23 -1.29 5.83 11.45
CA PRO A 23 -1.41 7.08 10.74
C PRO A 23 -2.50 6.99 9.65
N PRO A 24 -2.99 8.12 9.14
CA PRO A 24 -4.08 8.14 8.17
C PRO A 24 -3.70 7.40 6.88
N LEU A 25 -4.57 6.48 6.46
CA LEU A 25 -4.51 5.76 5.20
C LEU A 25 -5.91 5.72 4.58
N THR A 26 -6.00 5.91 3.26
CA THR A 26 -7.23 5.66 2.51
C THR A 26 -7.45 4.15 2.42
N THR A 27 -8.61 3.65 2.82
CA THR A 27 -8.94 2.22 2.84
C THR A 27 -9.84 1.78 1.69
N GLY A 28 -10.72 2.68 1.25
CA GLY A 28 -11.76 2.41 0.28
C GLY A 28 -12.92 1.58 0.84
N TYR A 29 -12.98 1.37 2.16
CA TYR A 29 -13.98 0.53 2.83
C TYR A 29 -15.30 1.25 3.12
N GLU A 30 -15.32 2.56 2.96
CA GLU A 30 -16.44 3.41 3.28
C GLU A 30 -17.64 3.12 2.38
N GLU A 31 -18.83 3.40 2.89
CA GLU A 31 -20.06 3.33 2.14
C GLU A 31 -20.09 4.39 1.00
N ARG A 32 -21.00 4.26 0.06
CA ARG A 32 -21.07 5.16 -1.10
C ARG A 32 -21.25 6.64 -0.75
N ASP A 33 -21.89 6.93 0.38
CA ASP A 33 -22.07 8.29 0.89
C ASP A 33 -20.87 8.77 1.73
N GLY A 34 -19.87 7.91 1.94
CA GLY A 34 -18.67 8.13 2.73
C GLY A 34 -18.86 7.90 4.22
N SER A 35 -19.97 7.28 4.65
CA SER A 35 -20.15 6.90 6.05
C SER A 35 -19.35 5.64 6.40
N ILE A 36 -19.13 5.43 7.70
CA ILE A 36 -18.45 4.25 8.25
C ILE A 36 -19.41 3.05 8.20
N GLY A 37 -19.09 2.07 7.36
CA GLY A 37 -19.82 0.83 7.21
C GLY A 37 -19.22 -0.32 8.05
N PRO A 38 -19.81 -1.54 7.97
CA PRO A 38 -19.34 -2.70 8.73
C PRO A 38 -17.86 -3.03 8.48
N ARG A 39 -17.40 -2.98 7.21
CA ARG A 39 -16.00 -3.26 6.86
C ARG A 39 -15.04 -2.27 7.49
N SER A 40 -15.31 -0.96 7.40
CA SER A 40 -14.50 0.06 8.07
C SER A 40 -14.48 -0.13 9.58
N LEU A 41 -15.64 -0.41 10.18
CA LEU A 41 -15.76 -0.65 11.62
C LEU A 41 -14.93 -1.85 12.05
N ALA A 42 -15.05 -3.00 11.36
CA ALA A 42 -14.28 -4.20 11.67
C ALA A 42 -12.77 -3.98 11.56
N PHE A 43 -12.31 -3.31 10.49
CA PHE A 43 -10.91 -3.01 10.28
C PHE A 43 -10.30 -2.16 11.40
N TYR A 44 -10.92 -1.02 11.73
CA TYR A 44 -10.38 -0.13 12.76
C TYR A 44 -10.49 -0.76 14.15
N THR A 45 -11.57 -1.49 14.44
CA THR A 45 -11.72 -2.25 15.69
C THR A 45 -10.62 -3.31 15.82
N ARG A 46 -10.26 -4.00 14.74
CA ARG A 46 -9.18 -4.99 14.74
C ARG A 46 -7.82 -4.39 15.11
N LEU A 47 -7.53 -3.18 14.62
CA LEU A 47 -6.32 -2.46 15.01
C LEU A 47 -6.30 -2.08 16.50
N ALA A 48 -7.43 -1.62 17.03
CA ALA A 48 -7.57 -1.28 18.46
C ALA A 48 -7.42 -2.51 19.35
N GLN A 49 -8.00 -3.66 18.97
CA GLN A 49 -7.83 -4.96 19.62
C GLN A 49 -6.37 -5.42 19.64
N GLY A 50 -5.60 -5.08 18.60
CA GLY A 50 -4.17 -5.35 18.49
C GLY A 50 -3.31 -4.48 19.40
N GLY A 51 -3.93 -3.58 20.17
CA GLY A 51 -3.28 -2.74 21.18
C GLY A 51 -2.83 -1.38 20.69
N CYS A 52 -3.15 -0.97 19.45
CA CYS A 52 -2.88 0.38 18.97
C CYS A 52 -3.52 1.42 19.92
N SER A 53 -2.79 2.50 20.25
CA SER A 53 -3.27 3.51 21.20
C SER A 53 -4.01 4.66 20.54
N TYR A 54 -3.70 4.94 19.28
CA TYR A 54 -4.22 6.07 18.54
C TYR A 54 -4.38 5.74 17.06
N ILE A 55 -5.58 5.95 16.53
CA ILE A 55 -5.93 5.66 15.13
C ILE A 55 -6.44 6.93 14.47
N VAL A 56 -5.86 7.29 13.32
CA VAL A 56 -6.32 8.41 12.51
C VAL A 56 -7.05 7.87 11.27
N ILE A 57 -8.32 8.23 11.16
CA ILE A 57 -9.15 7.93 9.99
C ILE A 57 -8.76 8.89 8.87
N GLY A 58 -8.20 8.39 7.77
CA GLY A 58 -7.62 9.21 6.72
C GLY A 58 -8.65 9.85 5.77
N ASP A 59 -8.30 11.00 5.23
CA ASP A 59 -9.00 11.69 4.14
C ASP A 59 -10.51 11.91 4.36
N VAL A 60 -10.91 12.36 5.56
CA VAL A 60 -12.32 12.67 5.86
C VAL A 60 -12.72 14.01 5.26
N ALA A 61 -13.63 13.98 4.27
CA ALA A 61 -14.10 15.20 3.62
C ALA A 61 -15.24 15.88 4.43
N PRO A 62 -15.15 17.20 4.69
CA PRO A 62 -16.17 17.96 5.38
C PRO A 62 -17.37 18.32 4.48
N VAL A 63 -17.31 17.92 3.22
CA VAL A 63 -18.30 18.21 2.16
C VAL A 63 -18.57 16.98 1.32
N ARG A 64 -19.69 16.96 0.60
CA ARG A 64 -20.02 15.88 -0.32
C ARG A 64 -19.13 15.94 -1.56
N THR A 65 -18.23 14.98 -1.70
CA THR A 65 -17.34 14.82 -2.85
C THR A 65 -17.65 13.56 -3.63
N ALA A 66 -17.15 13.45 -4.87
CA ALA A 66 -17.19 12.22 -5.66
C ALA A 66 -16.07 11.23 -5.27
N SER A 67 -15.12 11.65 -4.44
CA SER A 67 -14.02 10.80 -3.99
C SER A 67 -14.54 9.65 -3.12
N PRO A 68 -14.00 8.42 -3.26
CA PRO A 68 -14.33 7.28 -2.41
C PRO A 68 -13.58 7.35 -1.07
N THR A 69 -13.77 8.43 -0.33
CA THR A 69 -13.15 8.69 0.98
C THR A 69 -14.22 8.87 2.04
N PRO A 70 -13.89 8.68 3.32
CA PRO A 70 -14.84 8.96 4.41
C PRO A 70 -15.33 10.41 4.36
N LYS A 71 -16.55 10.64 4.81
CA LYS A 71 -17.16 11.97 4.83
C LYS A 71 -17.98 12.17 6.08
N LEU A 72 -17.94 13.40 6.62
CA LEU A 72 -18.78 13.81 7.74
C LEU A 72 -19.35 15.22 7.48
N TYR A 73 -20.22 15.31 6.48
CA TYR A 73 -20.84 16.59 6.08
C TYR A 73 -22.28 16.74 6.60
N ASP A 74 -22.95 15.64 6.92
CA ASP A 74 -24.34 15.61 7.36
C ASP A 74 -24.52 15.08 8.78
N GLU A 75 -25.50 15.59 9.51
CA GLU A 75 -25.81 15.15 10.90
C GLU A 75 -26.22 13.67 10.96
N SER A 76 -26.81 13.12 9.91
CA SER A 76 -27.22 11.70 9.85
C SER A 76 -26.04 10.72 9.90
N GLN A 77 -24.82 11.20 9.57
CA GLN A 77 -23.62 10.38 9.59
C GLN A 77 -23.01 10.26 11.01
N ILE A 78 -23.39 11.12 11.96
CA ILE A 78 -22.83 11.16 13.32
C ILE A 78 -22.93 9.81 14.02
N GLU A 79 -24.06 9.13 13.92
CA GLU A 79 -24.30 7.86 14.61
C GLU A 79 -23.31 6.75 14.20
N MET A 80 -22.90 6.72 12.93
CA MET A 80 -21.94 5.73 12.45
C MET A 80 -20.52 6.02 12.96
N TYR A 81 -20.13 7.30 13.00
CA TYR A 81 -18.86 7.69 13.62
C TYR A 81 -18.87 7.48 15.14
N LYS A 82 -20.04 7.64 15.80
CA LYS A 82 -20.17 7.31 17.21
C LYS A 82 -19.94 5.82 17.48
N LYS A 83 -20.54 4.94 16.67
CA LYS A 83 -20.32 3.48 16.78
C LYS A 83 -18.84 3.13 16.62
N LEU A 84 -18.15 3.80 15.70
CA LEU A 84 -16.71 3.62 15.53
C LEU A 84 -15.95 4.08 16.78
N ALA A 85 -16.22 5.27 17.30
CA ALA A 85 -15.55 5.78 18.49
C ALA A 85 -15.79 4.86 19.69
N ASP A 86 -17.04 4.46 19.93
CA ASP A 86 -17.41 3.54 21.04
C ASP A 86 -16.62 2.22 20.93
N ALA A 87 -16.57 1.61 19.74
CA ALA A 87 -15.85 0.35 19.50
C ALA A 87 -14.33 0.46 19.74
N LEU A 88 -13.71 1.58 19.38
CA LEU A 88 -12.29 1.79 19.62
C LEU A 88 -12.00 2.08 21.11
N HIS A 89 -12.88 2.83 21.76
CA HIS A 89 -12.77 3.15 23.20
C HIS A 89 -12.90 1.91 24.08
N GLU A 90 -13.66 0.86 23.69
CA GLU A 90 -13.68 -0.42 24.39
C GLU A 90 -12.29 -1.06 24.55
N HIS A 91 -11.34 -0.68 23.68
CA HIS A 91 -9.96 -1.15 23.71
C HIS A 91 -8.97 -0.07 24.17
N ASP A 92 -9.43 0.99 24.82
CA ASP A 92 -8.62 2.15 25.24
C ASP A 92 -7.76 2.70 24.07
N CYS A 93 -8.37 2.81 22.89
CA CYS A 93 -7.76 3.37 21.71
C CYS A 93 -8.42 4.72 21.38
N LYS A 94 -7.63 5.78 21.24
CA LYS A 94 -8.12 7.11 20.84
C LYS A 94 -8.28 7.19 19.34
N VAL A 95 -9.25 7.99 18.89
CA VAL A 95 -9.57 8.13 17.46
C VAL A 95 -9.59 9.58 17.01
N ALA A 96 -8.92 9.83 15.88
CA ALA A 96 -8.95 11.11 15.17
C ALA A 96 -9.59 10.99 13.80
N LEU A 97 -10.13 12.10 13.31
CA LEU A 97 -10.48 12.27 11.91
C LEU A 97 -9.48 13.22 11.25
N GLN A 98 -8.80 12.76 10.18
CA GLN A 98 -7.99 13.62 9.34
C GLN A 98 -8.90 14.40 8.40
N LEU A 99 -9.04 15.70 8.64
CA LEU A 99 -9.88 16.57 7.81
C LEU A 99 -9.10 17.18 6.66
N PHE A 100 -9.63 17.04 5.45
CA PHE A 100 -9.05 17.61 4.25
C PHE A 100 -10.11 18.25 3.35
N HIS A 101 -9.67 19.13 2.45
CA HIS A 101 -10.49 19.59 1.34
C HIS A 101 -9.73 19.38 0.03
N PRO A 102 -10.38 18.85 -1.01
CA PRO A 102 -9.74 18.69 -2.31
C PRO A 102 -9.45 20.02 -2.99
N GLU A 103 -8.50 20.04 -3.91
CA GLU A 103 -8.01 21.23 -4.62
C GLU A 103 -8.87 21.56 -5.84
N TYR A 104 -10.18 21.72 -5.63
CA TYR A 104 -11.12 22.17 -6.66
C TYR A 104 -12.40 22.75 -6.04
N ASP A 105 -13.16 23.48 -6.83
CA ASP A 105 -14.47 24.00 -6.46
C ASP A 105 -15.50 22.87 -6.38
N VAL A 106 -15.56 22.21 -5.21
CA VAL A 106 -16.48 21.10 -4.96
C VAL A 106 -17.93 21.48 -5.18
N GLN A 107 -18.33 22.72 -4.81
CA GLN A 107 -19.71 23.17 -4.96
C GLN A 107 -20.07 23.42 -6.42
N GLY A 108 -19.20 24.12 -7.17
CA GLY A 108 -19.43 24.41 -8.59
C GLY A 108 -19.45 23.14 -9.43
N VAL A 109 -18.44 22.26 -9.27
CA VAL A 109 -18.40 20.98 -9.98
C VAL A 109 -19.57 20.07 -9.57
N GLY A 110 -19.89 20.01 -8.29
CA GLY A 110 -21.01 19.23 -7.77
C GLY A 110 -22.37 19.70 -8.30
N LYS A 111 -22.58 21.00 -8.43
CA LYS A 111 -23.80 21.59 -9.03
C LYS A 111 -23.96 21.15 -10.48
N MET A 112 -22.89 21.25 -11.29
CA MET A 112 -22.90 20.83 -12.69
C MET A 112 -23.22 19.33 -12.84
N ILE A 113 -22.62 18.48 -12.01
CA ILE A 113 -22.89 17.04 -12.02
C ILE A 113 -24.34 16.74 -11.63
N MET A 114 -24.87 17.44 -10.63
CA MET A 114 -26.27 17.28 -10.21
C MET A 114 -27.24 17.69 -11.33
N GLU A 115 -27.02 18.84 -11.95
CA GLU A 115 -27.82 19.32 -13.08
C GLU A 115 -27.74 18.38 -14.28
N ALA A 116 -26.55 17.84 -14.58
CA ALA A 116 -26.37 16.79 -15.61
C ALA A 116 -27.18 15.52 -15.28
N GLY A 117 -27.16 15.09 -14.02
CA GLY A 117 -27.97 13.96 -13.55
C GLY A 117 -29.47 14.17 -13.72
N ILE A 118 -29.97 15.36 -13.42
CA ILE A 118 -31.40 15.74 -13.65
C ILE A 118 -31.72 15.67 -15.14
N ALA A 119 -30.90 16.27 -16.00
CA ALA A 119 -31.09 16.25 -17.44
C ALA A 119 -31.07 14.81 -17.98
N GLY A 120 -30.15 13.96 -17.53
CA GLY A 120 -30.10 12.53 -17.89
C GLY A 120 -31.37 11.76 -17.48
N GLN A 121 -31.91 12.04 -16.29
CA GLN A 121 -33.19 11.45 -15.87
C GLN A 121 -34.39 11.93 -16.72
N LEU A 122 -34.39 13.19 -17.10
CA LEU A 122 -35.42 13.74 -18.00
C LEU A 122 -35.31 13.13 -19.40
N ALA A 123 -34.08 12.96 -19.94
CA ALA A 123 -33.85 12.28 -21.20
C ALA A 123 -34.37 10.83 -21.18
N ALA A 124 -34.08 10.09 -20.09
CA ALA A 124 -34.58 8.72 -19.93
C ALA A 124 -36.11 8.66 -19.87
N LYS A 125 -36.76 9.58 -19.17
CA LYS A 125 -38.22 9.68 -19.09
C LYS A 125 -38.87 10.02 -20.45
N ALA A 126 -38.32 10.99 -21.18
CA ALA A 126 -38.78 11.37 -22.52
C ALA A 126 -38.63 10.19 -23.50
N LYS A 127 -37.52 9.47 -23.45
CA LYS A 127 -37.29 8.25 -24.24
C LYS A 127 -38.33 7.16 -23.94
N ALA A 128 -38.64 6.95 -22.68
CA ALA A 128 -39.69 5.99 -22.26
C ALA A 128 -41.09 6.41 -22.73
N ALA A 129 -41.34 7.71 -22.91
CA ALA A 129 -42.59 8.28 -23.44
C ALA A 129 -42.60 8.37 -25.00
N ASN A 130 -41.55 7.87 -25.68
CA ASN A 130 -41.33 8.01 -27.11
C ASN A 130 -41.26 9.46 -27.64
N ASP A 131 -40.94 10.41 -26.78
CA ASP A 131 -40.65 11.81 -27.12
C ASP A 131 -39.16 11.95 -27.46
N VAL A 132 -38.85 11.71 -28.76
CA VAL A 132 -37.47 11.67 -29.25
C VAL A 132 -36.80 13.05 -29.18
N GLU A 133 -37.54 14.11 -29.55
CA GLU A 133 -37.01 15.48 -29.56
C GLU A 133 -36.60 15.95 -28.16
N GLU A 134 -37.45 15.77 -27.16
CA GLU A 134 -37.13 16.16 -25.79
C GLU A 134 -36.03 15.25 -25.19
N ALA A 135 -36.02 13.95 -25.56
CA ALA A 135 -34.95 13.03 -25.14
C ALA A 135 -33.59 13.46 -25.64
N GLU A 136 -33.47 13.80 -26.93
CA GLU A 136 -32.21 14.27 -27.53
C GLU A 136 -31.75 15.61 -26.95
N LYS A 137 -32.69 16.54 -26.75
CA LYS A 137 -32.40 17.83 -26.13
C LYS A 137 -31.86 17.68 -24.70
N GLN A 138 -32.51 16.87 -23.86
CA GLN A 138 -32.08 16.65 -22.49
C GLN A 138 -30.77 15.87 -22.43
N GLN A 139 -30.54 14.92 -23.32
CA GLN A 139 -29.26 14.19 -23.42
C GLN A 139 -28.12 15.15 -23.76
N LYS A 140 -28.32 16.07 -24.71
CA LYS A 140 -27.32 17.09 -25.06
C LYS A 140 -26.98 17.97 -23.89
N ILE A 141 -27.97 18.43 -23.12
CA ILE A 141 -27.74 19.22 -21.90
C ILE A 141 -26.91 18.40 -20.86
N CYS A 142 -27.26 17.12 -20.66
CA CYS A 142 -26.52 16.22 -19.80
C CYS A 142 -25.05 16.11 -20.23
N ASP A 143 -24.78 15.90 -21.50
CA ASP A 143 -23.43 15.72 -22.07
C ASP A 143 -22.61 17.02 -21.94
N GLU A 144 -23.21 18.18 -22.25
CA GLU A 144 -22.56 19.48 -22.13
C GLU A 144 -22.19 19.82 -20.67
N LEU A 145 -23.10 19.61 -19.72
CA LEU A 145 -22.86 19.81 -18.30
C LEU A 145 -21.79 18.85 -17.76
N THR A 146 -21.85 17.58 -18.15
CA THR A 146 -20.86 16.57 -17.79
C THR A 146 -19.47 16.97 -18.29
N LYS A 147 -19.36 17.34 -19.57
CA LYS A 147 -18.11 17.80 -20.18
C LYS A 147 -17.59 19.07 -19.49
N GLY A 148 -18.47 20.01 -19.18
CA GLY A 148 -18.13 21.23 -18.45
C GLY A 148 -17.61 20.96 -17.05
N ALA A 149 -18.25 20.05 -16.31
CA ALA A 149 -17.81 19.63 -14.97
C ALA A 149 -16.41 19.02 -14.99
N TYR A 150 -16.12 18.12 -15.94
CA TYR A 150 -14.78 17.55 -16.10
C TYR A 150 -13.74 18.61 -16.49
N ALA A 151 -14.07 19.50 -17.41
CA ALA A 151 -13.16 20.57 -17.81
C ALA A 151 -12.82 21.49 -16.64
N LYS A 152 -13.84 21.88 -15.84
CA LYS A 152 -13.63 22.68 -14.62
C LYS A 152 -12.78 21.92 -13.61
N LEU A 153 -13.06 20.64 -13.37
CA LEU A 153 -12.28 19.83 -12.43
C LEU A 153 -10.81 19.77 -12.85
N HIS A 154 -10.51 19.51 -14.12
CA HIS A 154 -9.13 19.48 -14.62
C HIS A 154 -8.43 20.83 -14.52
N HIS A 155 -9.13 21.93 -14.79
CA HIS A 155 -8.61 23.28 -14.61
C HIS A 155 -8.28 23.55 -13.14
N ASP A 156 -9.27 23.30 -12.26
CA ASP A 156 -9.13 23.56 -10.84
C ASP A 156 -7.99 22.77 -10.21
N MET A 157 -7.82 21.50 -10.55
CA MET A 157 -6.71 20.66 -10.04
C MET A 157 -5.31 21.27 -10.28
N GLN A 158 -5.18 22.20 -11.22
CA GLN A 158 -3.91 22.87 -11.53
C GLN A 158 -3.87 24.32 -11.01
N HIS A 159 -5.01 24.96 -10.86
CA HIS A 159 -5.09 26.42 -10.67
C HIS A 159 -5.85 26.85 -9.42
N PHE A 160 -6.63 25.97 -8.78
CA PHE A 160 -7.52 26.31 -7.67
C PHE A 160 -6.80 27.02 -6.52
N VAL A 161 -5.61 26.60 -6.16
CA VAL A 161 -4.82 27.20 -5.08
C VAL A 161 -4.59 28.69 -5.35
N THR A 162 -4.28 29.07 -6.59
CA THR A 162 -4.02 30.44 -7.01
C THR A 162 -5.31 31.24 -7.24
N GLU A 163 -6.35 30.60 -7.80
CA GLU A 163 -7.57 31.27 -8.28
C GLU A 163 -8.72 31.29 -7.28
N ALA A 164 -8.70 30.44 -6.24
CA ALA A 164 -9.77 30.40 -5.25
C ALA A 164 -9.96 31.78 -4.56
N SER A 165 -11.19 32.25 -4.54
CA SER A 165 -11.48 33.51 -3.86
C SER A 165 -11.36 33.39 -2.34
N VAL A 166 -11.20 34.52 -1.65
CA VAL A 166 -11.15 34.53 -0.18
C VAL A 166 -12.46 34.01 0.41
N GLU A 167 -13.59 34.27 -0.25
CA GLU A 167 -14.92 33.78 0.13
C GLU A 167 -14.98 32.25 0.03
N GLN A 168 -14.43 31.66 -1.04
CA GLN A 168 -14.34 30.20 -1.19
C GLN A 168 -13.46 29.58 -0.09
N LEU A 169 -12.28 30.15 0.17
CA LEU A 169 -11.41 29.69 1.26
C LEU A 169 -12.10 29.81 2.62
N THR A 170 -12.83 30.88 2.86
CA THR A 170 -13.63 31.09 4.10
C THR A 170 -14.73 30.02 4.22
N ALA A 171 -15.44 29.72 3.15
CA ALA A 171 -16.47 28.68 3.14
C ALA A 171 -15.87 27.30 3.43
N ILE A 172 -14.71 26.98 2.87
CA ILE A 172 -13.97 25.74 3.12
C ILE A 172 -13.56 25.64 4.61
N LYS A 173 -12.95 26.69 5.16
CA LYS A 173 -12.60 26.78 6.59
C LYS A 173 -13.80 26.50 7.49
N ASN A 174 -14.93 27.14 7.17
CA ASN A 174 -16.17 26.95 7.93
C ASN A 174 -16.70 25.50 7.83
N SER A 175 -16.59 24.85 6.67
CA SER A 175 -17.01 23.47 6.49
C SER A 175 -16.15 22.50 7.32
N ILE A 176 -14.83 22.74 7.39
CA ILE A 176 -13.89 21.99 8.22
C ILE A 176 -14.25 22.15 9.71
N ALA A 177 -14.49 23.38 10.17
CA ALA A 177 -14.89 23.67 11.55
C ALA A 177 -16.23 22.99 11.91
N GLN A 178 -17.22 22.99 11.00
CA GLN A 178 -18.50 22.29 11.22
C GLN A 178 -18.33 20.77 11.25
N CYS A 179 -17.43 20.22 10.45
CA CYS A 179 -17.08 18.80 10.49
C CYS A 179 -16.47 18.44 11.85
N ALA A 180 -15.53 19.22 12.37
CA ALA A 180 -14.94 19.03 13.69
C ALA A 180 -16.02 19.05 14.81
N ARG A 181 -17.00 19.94 14.74
CA ARG A 181 -18.13 19.96 15.67
C ARG A 181 -18.97 18.68 15.62
N LYS A 182 -19.22 18.13 14.40
CA LYS A 182 -19.92 16.84 14.25
C LYS A 182 -19.08 15.68 14.80
N ALA A 183 -17.77 15.70 14.55
CA ALA A 183 -16.84 14.72 15.10
C ALA A 183 -16.87 14.72 16.65
N GLN A 184 -16.84 15.89 17.28
CA GLN A 184 -17.00 16.03 18.73
C GLN A 184 -18.32 15.45 19.24
N LYS A 185 -19.44 15.72 18.56
CA LYS A 185 -20.75 15.12 18.89
C LYS A 185 -20.75 13.58 18.76
N ALA A 186 -19.97 13.04 17.84
CA ALA A 186 -19.79 11.61 17.63
C ALA A 186 -18.89 10.95 18.67
N GLY A 187 -18.27 11.68 19.58
CA GLY A 187 -17.34 11.14 20.57
C GLY A 187 -15.94 10.86 20.04
N ILE A 188 -15.60 11.40 18.87
CA ILE A 188 -14.23 11.37 18.34
C ILE A 188 -13.33 12.20 19.25
N ASP A 189 -12.13 11.73 19.55
CA ASP A 189 -11.20 12.35 20.51
C ASP A 189 -10.41 13.51 19.90
N ALA A 190 -10.05 13.43 18.62
CA ALA A 190 -9.11 14.37 18.01
C ALA A 190 -9.45 14.72 16.54
N ILE A 191 -8.91 15.83 16.08
CA ILE A 191 -8.85 16.20 14.66
C ILE A 191 -7.41 16.27 14.21
N GLU A 192 -7.08 15.57 13.14
CA GLU A 192 -5.85 15.83 12.38
C GLU A 192 -6.17 16.79 11.24
N ILE A 193 -5.46 17.91 11.21
CA ILE A 193 -5.47 18.82 10.06
C ILE A 193 -4.56 18.23 8.99
N HIS A 194 -5.13 17.85 7.84
CA HIS A 194 -4.34 17.34 6.73
C HIS A 194 -3.56 18.48 6.07
N GLY A 195 -2.32 18.67 6.47
CA GLY A 195 -1.43 19.68 5.93
C GLY A 195 -0.98 19.44 4.48
N ASP A 196 -1.42 18.35 3.86
CA ASP A 196 -1.33 18.09 2.42
C ASP A 196 -2.55 18.64 1.66
N ARG A 197 -2.68 18.32 0.39
CA ARG A 197 -3.76 18.77 -0.48
C ARG A 197 -3.85 20.30 -0.47
N LEU A 198 -5.04 20.87 -0.36
CA LEU A 198 -5.26 22.29 -0.40
C LEU A 198 -4.37 23.09 0.57
N LEU A 199 -4.24 22.64 1.82
CA LEU A 199 -3.41 23.34 2.81
C LEU A 199 -1.93 23.28 2.46
N GLY A 200 -1.44 22.10 2.06
CA GLY A 200 -0.06 21.93 1.64
C GLY A 200 0.30 22.72 0.40
N SER A 201 -0.61 22.77 -0.57
CA SER A 201 -0.41 23.57 -1.77
C SER A 201 -0.46 25.08 -1.49
N LEU A 202 -1.32 25.53 -0.56
CA LEU A 202 -1.32 26.92 -0.08
C LEU A 202 -0.03 27.29 0.67
N CYS A 203 0.54 26.36 1.46
CA CYS A 203 1.81 26.59 2.15
C CYS A 203 3.02 26.58 1.21
N SER A 204 2.91 25.86 0.09
CA SER A 204 4.04 25.60 -0.82
C SER A 204 4.42 26.83 -1.64
N LYS A 205 5.70 27.22 -1.59
CA LYS A 205 6.21 28.26 -2.49
C LYS A 205 6.34 27.80 -3.94
N LEU A 206 6.24 26.50 -4.19
CA LEU A 206 6.31 25.90 -5.53
C LEU A 206 4.96 25.94 -6.25
N LEU A 207 3.85 25.93 -5.49
CA LEU A 207 2.48 25.82 -6.02
C LEU A 207 1.64 27.08 -5.77
N ASN A 208 1.91 27.83 -4.70
CA ASN A 208 1.14 29.00 -4.34
C ASN A 208 1.69 30.27 -5.02
N HIS A 209 1.02 30.72 -6.06
CA HIS A 209 1.35 31.95 -6.81
C HIS A 209 0.41 33.12 -6.50
N ARG A 210 -0.29 33.09 -5.35
CA ARG A 210 -1.20 34.13 -4.90
C ARG A 210 -0.45 35.44 -4.56
N THR A 211 -1.12 36.55 -4.79
CA THR A 211 -0.60 37.91 -4.48
C THR A 211 -1.36 38.59 -3.35
N ASP A 212 -2.35 37.90 -2.76
CA ASP A 212 -3.12 38.38 -1.61
C ASP A 212 -2.50 37.95 -0.26
N ASN A 213 -3.26 38.10 0.82
CA ASN A 213 -2.82 37.76 2.18
C ASN A 213 -2.54 36.27 2.43
N TYR A 214 -2.77 35.38 1.45
CA TYR A 214 -2.49 33.95 1.50
C TYR A 214 -1.34 33.53 0.60
N GLY A 215 -0.57 34.50 0.02
CA GLY A 215 0.55 34.23 -0.87
C GLY A 215 1.80 35.04 -0.56
N GLY A 216 2.91 34.69 -1.21
CA GLY A 216 4.20 35.39 -1.06
C GLY A 216 5.02 34.89 0.13
N SER A 217 5.09 35.63 1.25
CA SER A 217 5.90 35.25 2.42
C SER A 217 5.43 33.96 3.10
N LEU A 218 6.30 33.33 3.89
CA LEU A 218 5.95 32.13 4.66
C LEU A 218 4.73 32.39 5.56
N GLU A 219 4.72 33.49 6.27
CA GLU A 219 3.62 33.89 7.18
C GLU A 219 2.29 34.00 6.44
N ASN A 220 2.28 34.53 5.23
CA ASN A 220 1.07 34.62 4.42
C ASN A 220 0.64 33.26 3.90
N ARG A 221 1.57 32.44 3.38
CA ARG A 221 1.26 31.11 2.85
C ARG A 221 0.73 30.16 3.93
N THR A 222 1.22 30.28 5.17
CA THR A 222 0.80 29.44 6.31
C THR A 222 -0.39 30.00 7.08
N ARG A 223 -0.77 31.26 6.84
CA ARG A 223 -1.90 31.96 7.49
C ARG A 223 -3.18 31.15 7.45
N TYR A 224 -3.55 30.62 6.29
CA TYR A 224 -4.79 29.88 6.15
C TYR A 224 -4.82 28.61 7.01
N ALA A 225 -3.70 27.88 7.13
CA ALA A 225 -3.62 26.72 7.99
C ALA A 225 -3.78 27.07 9.47
N LEU A 226 -3.21 28.20 9.92
CA LEU A 226 -3.40 28.72 11.29
C LEU A 226 -4.85 29.16 11.56
N GLU A 227 -5.49 29.77 10.57
CA GLU A 227 -6.92 30.13 10.67
C GLU A 227 -7.82 28.88 10.72
N VAL A 228 -7.49 27.81 10.01
CA VAL A 228 -8.20 26.51 10.08
C VAL A 228 -8.04 25.90 11.47
N LEU A 229 -6.81 25.89 12.03
CA LEU A 229 -6.56 25.46 13.40
C LEU A 229 -7.43 26.21 14.41
N GLN A 230 -7.44 27.54 14.34
CA GLN A 230 -8.23 28.37 15.24
C GLN A 230 -9.73 28.08 15.10
N ALA A 231 -10.23 27.96 13.86
CA ALA A 231 -11.65 27.68 13.60
C ALA A 231 -12.08 26.30 14.15
N ILE A 232 -11.22 25.31 14.10
CA ILE A 232 -11.47 23.98 14.70
C ILE A 232 -11.53 24.11 16.23
N LYS A 233 -10.55 24.76 16.85
CA LYS A 233 -10.52 24.95 18.31
C LYS A 233 -11.73 25.72 18.86
N GLU A 234 -12.22 26.70 18.11
CA GLU A 234 -13.45 27.43 18.47
C GLU A 234 -14.71 26.57 18.29
N ALA A 235 -14.78 25.76 17.23
CA ALA A 235 -15.95 24.93 16.93
C ALA A 235 -16.05 23.68 17.80
N ALA A 236 -14.91 23.11 18.22
CA ALA A 236 -14.79 21.86 18.97
C ALA A 236 -13.74 21.96 20.09
N PRO A 237 -13.97 22.79 21.12
CA PRO A 237 -12.93 23.19 22.07
C PRO A 237 -12.41 22.09 23.00
N SER A 238 -13.10 20.96 23.11
CA SER A 238 -12.67 19.83 23.93
C SER A 238 -11.85 18.78 23.14
N MET A 239 -11.70 18.95 21.82
CA MET A 239 -10.93 18.02 21.01
C MET A 239 -9.45 18.35 21.01
N MET A 240 -8.61 17.31 21.04
CA MET A 240 -7.20 17.42 20.71
C MET A 240 -7.08 17.78 19.21
N VAL A 241 -6.13 18.64 18.85
CA VAL A 241 -5.87 18.98 17.45
C VAL A 241 -4.40 18.72 17.12
N GLU A 242 -4.19 17.90 16.09
CA GLU A 242 -2.87 17.67 15.53
C GLU A 242 -2.77 18.21 14.09
N TYR A 243 -1.53 18.43 13.65
CA TYR A 243 -1.22 18.87 12.30
C TYR A 243 -0.28 17.91 11.61
N LYS A 244 -0.70 17.32 10.50
CA LYS A 244 0.19 16.56 9.63
C LYS A 244 1.02 17.52 8.80
N LEU A 245 2.29 17.67 9.15
CA LEU A 245 3.24 18.61 8.55
C LEU A 245 3.94 17.96 7.34
N PRO A 246 3.59 18.35 6.10
CA PRO A 246 4.20 17.81 4.90
C PRO A 246 5.53 18.49 4.61
N ILE A 247 6.61 17.72 4.60
CA ILE A 247 7.96 18.21 4.31
C ILE A 247 8.41 17.74 2.94
N ILE A 248 8.86 18.68 2.10
CA ILE A 248 9.50 18.40 0.82
C ILE A 248 10.93 17.96 1.13
N THR A 249 11.24 16.70 0.89
CA THR A 249 12.60 16.16 1.07
C THR A 249 13.41 16.23 -0.23
N VAL A 250 14.71 15.95 -0.13
CA VAL A 250 15.63 15.99 -1.26
C VAL A 250 16.13 14.59 -1.58
N ASN A 251 16.07 14.20 -2.85
CA ASN A 251 16.64 12.95 -3.34
C ASN A 251 18.19 13.02 -3.36
N PRO A 252 18.89 11.87 -3.40
CA PRO A 252 20.36 11.85 -3.48
C PRO A 252 20.94 12.61 -4.68
N ASP A 253 20.21 12.77 -5.77
CA ASP A 253 20.60 13.54 -6.97
C ASP A 253 20.34 15.05 -6.84
N GLY A 254 19.81 15.51 -5.69
CA GLY A 254 19.47 16.89 -5.43
C GLY A 254 18.09 17.32 -5.92
N SER A 255 17.34 16.47 -6.57
CA SER A 255 15.96 16.74 -6.97
C SER A 255 15.01 16.76 -5.76
N LEU A 256 13.93 17.54 -5.86
CA LEU A 256 12.93 17.63 -4.80
C LEU A 256 11.94 16.47 -4.88
N ARG A 257 11.64 15.91 -3.72
CA ARG A 257 10.59 14.89 -3.53
C ARG A 257 9.33 15.57 -2.99
N GLY A 258 8.28 15.62 -3.80
CA GLY A 258 7.03 16.31 -3.50
C GLY A 258 7.04 17.80 -3.86
N LYS A 259 5.87 18.42 -3.90
CA LYS A 259 5.68 19.86 -4.19
C LYS A 259 4.66 20.53 -3.27
N GLY A 260 3.67 19.79 -2.80
CA GLY A 260 2.59 20.33 -1.94
C GLY A 260 2.96 20.25 -0.47
N GLY A 261 3.77 21.18 -0.01
CA GLY A 261 4.26 21.22 1.36
C GLY A 261 5.35 22.29 1.50
N LEU A 262 6.13 22.17 2.54
CA LEU A 262 7.18 23.11 2.91
C LEU A 262 8.56 22.50 2.73
N LEU A 263 9.53 23.27 2.28
CA LEU A 263 10.95 22.91 2.41
C LEU A 263 11.30 22.80 3.89
N GLU A 264 12.30 22.01 4.21
CA GLU A 264 12.65 21.66 5.58
C GLU A 264 12.79 22.88 6.51
N ASP A 265 13.55 23.91 6.09
CA ASP A 265 13.73 25.12 6.90
C ASP A 265 12.41 25.89 7.13
N GLU A 266 11.58 26.00 6.10
CA GLU A 266 10.25 26.62 6.21
C GLU A 266 9.30 25.79 7.09
N ALA A 267 9.40 24.44 7.05
CA ALA A 267 8.62 23.56 7.88
C ALA A 267 8.98 23.69 9.37
N VAL A 268 10.26 23.87 9.70
CA VAL A 268 10.72 24.13 11.06
C VAL A 268 10.18 25.47 11.58
N GLU A 269 10.19 26.54 10.77
CA GLU A 269 9.62 27.83 11.17
C GLU A 269 8.10 27.75 11.32
N PHE A 270 7.41 27.03 10.42
CA PHE A 270 5.97 26.84 10.54
C PHE A 270 5.59 25.97 11.76
N ALA A 271 6.39 24.99 12.12
CA ALA A 271 6.19 24.20 13.34
C ALA A 271 6.19 25.09 14.60
N LYS A 272 7.10 26.10 14.68
CA LYS A 272 7.09 27.10 15.78
C LYS A 272 5.78 27.91 15.80
N MET A 273 5.27 28.27 14.60
CA MET A 273 4.00 29.02 14.52
C MET A 273 2.81 28.17 14.97
N LEU A 274 2.80 26.86 14.62
CA LEU A 274 1.78 25.92 15.08
C LEU A 274 1.82 25.73 16.60
N ASP A 275 3.03 25.55 17.17
CA ASP A 275 3.24 25.40 18.63
C ASP A 275 2.76 26.65 19.38
N ALA A 276 3.13 27.84 18.88
CA ALA A 276 2.67 29.12 19.43
C ALA A 276 1.15 29.33 19.30
N ALA A 277 0.53 28.76 18.27
CA ALA A 277 -0.93 28.75 18.09
C ALA A 277 -1.64 27.69 18.96
N GLY A 278 -0.89 26.90 19.71
CA GLY A 278 -1.40 25.92 20.65
C GLY A 278 -1.84 24.60 20.00
N ILE A 279 -1.13 24.14 18.97
CA ILE A 279 -1.31 22.77 18.46
C ILE A 279 -0.98 21.74 19.54
N ASP A 280 -1.69 20.62 19.58
CA ASP A 280 -1.48 19.61 20.61
C ASP A 280 -0.46 18.53 20.21
N MET A 281 -0.27 18.31 18.90
CA MET A 281 0.72 17.38 18.32
C MET A 281 1.06 17.77 16.89
N ILE A 282 2.29 17.45 16.45
CA ILE A 282 2.71 17.57 15.06
C ILE A 282 3.13 16.19 14.54
N GLN A 283 2.52 15.74 13.45
CA GLN A 283 2.95 14.56 12.72
C GLN A 283 3.82 14.97 11.53
N VAL A 284 5.11 14.63 11.57
CA VAL A 284 6.03 14.89 10.45
C VAL A 284 5.88 13.81 9.38
N ALA A 285 5.61 14.22 8.16
CA ALA A 285 5.40 13.34 7.03
C ALA A 285 6.00 13.87 5.74
N GLN A 286 6.19 13.02 4.74
CA GLN A 286 6.57 13.43 3.39
C GLN A 286 5.45 14.24 2.74
N ALA A 287 5.81 15.33 2.07
CA ALA A 287 4.89 16.12 1.24
C ALA A 287 4.31 15.29 0.09
N ASN A 288 3.14 15.71 -0.41
CA ASN A 288 2.45 15.01 -1.46
C ASN A 288 3.27 14.87 -2.74
N HIS A 289 2.93 13.83 -3.49
CA HIS A 289 3.54 13.54 -4.79
C HIS A 289 3.00 14.48 -5.88
N THR A 290 3.74 14.51 -6.99
CA THR A 290 3.37 15.25 -8.21
C THR A 290 3.14 14.32 -9.39
N GLY A 291 2.37 13.27 -9.18
CA GLY A 291 2.03 12.26 -10.19
C GLY A 291 2.51 10.85 -9.87
N ASN A 292 3.44 10.67 -8.92
CA ASN A 292 3.88 9.35 -8.48
C ASN A 292 3.68 9.19 -6.97
N MET A 293 2.80 8.27 -6.57
CA MET A 293 2.60 7.89 -5.16
C MET A 293 3.87 7.36 -4.49
N GLY A 294 4.83 6.85 -5.27
CA GLY A 294 6.14 6.43 -4.76
C GLY A 294 6.93 7.53 -4.07
N ASP A 295 6.65 8.81 -4.35
CA ASP A 295 7.28 9.92 -3.64
C ASP A 295 6.81 10.02 -2.19
N THR A 296 5.51 9.82 -1.95
CA THR A 296 4.92 9.90 -0.60
C THR A 296 4.96 8.56 0.12
N ILE A 297 4.74 7.46 -0.59
CA ILE A 297 4.69 6.10 -0.05
C ILE A 297 5.68 5.22 -0.84
N PRO A 298 6.98 5.39 -0.59
CA PRO A 298 8.01 4.71 -1.36
C PRO A 298 7.91 3.19 -1.22
N PRO A 299 8.13 2.45 -2.34
CA PRO A 299 8.20 1.00 -2.33
C PRO A 299 9.52 0.51 -1.72
N MET A 300 9.69 -0.81 -1.64
CA MET A 300 10.92 -1.45 -1.18
C MET A 300 12.14 -0.96 -1.99
N GLY A 301 13.25 -0.77 -1.33
CA GLY A 301 14.52 -0.37 -1.94
C GLY A 301 14.57 1.03 -2.55
N ALA A 302 13.46 1.80 -2.56
CA ALA A 302 13.41 3.11 -3.22
C ALA A 302 14.11 4.22 -2.43
N VAL A 303 13.98 4.20 -1.12
CA VAL A 303 14.60 5.17 -0.18
C VAL A 303 15.03 4.46 1.09
N PRO A 304 15.97 5.04 1.85
CA PRO A 304 16.33 4.51 3.16
C PRO A 304 15.12 4.38 4.10
N TYR A 305 15.24 3.51 5.11
CA TYR A 305 14.27 3.50 6.20
C TYR A 305 14.28 4.82 6.94
N ASN A 306 13.10 5.27 7.40
CA ASN A 306 12.95 6.48 8.22
C ASN A 306 13.56 7.74 7.55
N TRP A 307 13.44 7.89 6.24
CA TRP A 307 14.04 9.01 5.49
C TRP A 307 13.56 10.39 5.93
N THR A 308 12.40 10.49 6.60
CA THR A 308 11.84 11.75 7.15
C THR A 308 12.38 12.07 8.55
N LEU A 309 13.17 11.18 9.16
CA LEU A 309 13.52 11.27 10.58
C LEU A 309 14.40 12.48 10.89
N GLY A 310 15.34 12.85 10.00
CA GLY A 310 16.16 14.05 10.20
C GLY A 310 15.36 15.35 10.23
N ALA A 311 14.29 15.44 9.43
CA ALA A 311 13.37 16.56 9.49
C ALA A 311 12.50 16.53 10.77
N CYS A 312 12.10 15.34 11.21
CA CYS A 312 11.37 15.15 12.47
C CYS A 312 12.20 15.65 13.68
N GLU A 313 13.48 15.30 13.75
CA GLU A 313 14.41 15.75 14.77
C GLU A 313 14.50 17.29 14.84
N LYS A 314 14.62 17.96 13.70
CA LYS A 314 14.66 19.42 13.63
C LYS A 314 13.36 20.08 14.09
N VAL A 315 12.22 19.53 13.70
CA VAL A 315 10.91 20.00 14.17
C VAL A 315 10.81 19.83 15.68
N LYS A 316 11.13 18.64 16.20
CA LYS A 316 11.05 18.35 17.64
C LYS A 316 11.95 19.26 18.47
N ALA A 317 13.10 19.66 17.95
CA ALA A 317 14.03 20.54 18.66
C ALA A 317 13.47 21.96 18.91
N VAL A 318 12.40 22.35 18.25
CA VAL A 318 11.89 23.75 18.27
C VAL A 318 10.45 23.88 18.78
N VAL A 319 9.77 22.77 19.08
CA VAL A 319 8.38 22.76 19.56
C VAL A 319 8.28 22.16 20.96
N SER A 320 7.25 22.53 21.71
CA SER A 320 6.95 22.00 23.03
C SER A 320 5.96 20.84 23.01
N CYS A 321 5.11 20.76 21.97
CA CYS A 321 4.16 19.67 21.78
C CYS A 321 4.85 18.36 21.40
N PRO A 322 4.22 17.20 21.66
CA PRO A 322 4.68 15.91 21.14
C PRO A 322 4.78 15.88 19.62
N VAL A 323 5.78 15.14 19.11
CA VAL A 323 6.01 14.97 17.68
C VAL A 323 5.92 13.50 17.29
N ALA A 324 5.08 13.19 16.31
CA ALA A 324 4.96 11.87 15.72
C ALA A 324 5.77 11.78 14.42
N THR A 325 6.39 10.64 14.16
CA THR A 325 7.08 10.35 12.88
C THR A 325 6.38 9.26 12.10
N VAL A 326 6.32 9.44 10.78
CA VAL A 326 5.85 8.44 9.80
C VAL A 326 6.85 8.37 8.65
N GLY A 327 7.17 7.19 8.17
CA GLY A 327 8.03 7.04 7.00
C GLY A 327 8.87 5.77 7.04
N ARG A 328 8.30 4.65 6.58
CA ARG A 328 8.98 3.33 6.54
C ARG A 328 9.59 2.90 7.90
N VAL A 329 8.94 3.20 9.00
CA VAL A 329 9.22 2.53 10.28
C VAL A 329 8.58 1.15 10.21
N VAL A 330 9.38 0.10 10.07
CA VAL A 330 8.87 -1.26 9.80
C VAL A 330 9.08 -2.22 10.96
N SER A 331 10.17 -2.05 11.74
CA SER A 331 10.49 -2.91 12.87
C SER A 331 10.23 -2.23 14.20
N VAL A 332 10.06 -3.04 15.24
CA VAL A 332 9.93 -2.57 16.63
C VAL A 332 11.24 -1.97 17.11
N GLU A 333 12.35 -2.59 16.78
CA GLU A 333 13.70 -2.11 17.13
C GLU A 333 13.98 -0.71 16.60
N ALA A 334 13.54 -0.43 15.36
CA ALA A 334 13.66 0.93 14.79
C ALA A 334 12.79 1.93 15.58
N GLY A 335 11.55 1.57 15.91
CA GLY A 335 10.67 2.43 16.71
C GLY A 335 11.20 2.68 18.13
N GLU A 336 11.69 1.64 18.81
CA GLU A 336 12.33 1.77 20.12
C GLU A 336 13.53 2.73 20.06
N LYS A 337 14.42 2.54 19.08
CA LYS A 337 15.58 3.41 18.89
C LYS A 337 15.21 4.87 18.67
N ILE A 338 14.22 5.15 17.83
CA ILE A 338 13.74 6.53 17.59
C ILE A 338 13.27 7.19 18.88
N LEU A 339 12.54 6.44 19.73
CA LEU A 339 12.08 6.93 21.03
C LEU A 339 13.21 7.05 22.06
N GLU A 340 14.20 6.16 22.01
CA GLU A 340 15.39 6.20 22.88
C GLU A 340 16.27 7.40 22.57
N ASP A 341 16.50 7.67 21.30
CA ASP A 341 17.26 8.81 20.82
C ASP A 341 16.52 10.15 21.05
N GLY A 342 15.21 10.10 21.36
CA GLY A 342 14.37 11.27 21.59
C GLY A 342 14.05 12.06 20.30
N THR A 343 14.20 11.44 19.13
CA THR A 343 13.94 12.07 17.83
C THR A 343 12.46 12.27 17.55
N ALA A 344 11.61 11.40 18.09
CA ALA A 344 10.16 11.51 18.06
C ALA A 344 9.56 11.03 19.39
N ASP A 345 8.28 11.31 19.63
CA ASP A 345 7.53 10.89 20.81
C ASP A 345 6.55 9.75 20.52
N ILE A 346 6.09 9.64 19.27
CA ILE A 346 5.08 8.68 18.83
C ILE A 346 5.50 8.13 17.47
N ILE A 347 5.29 6.82 17.28
CA ILE A 347 5.68 6.08 16.07
C ILE A 347 4.44 5.72 15.25
N GLY A 348 4.40 6.22 14.02
CA GLY A 348 3.35 5.90 13.04
C GLY A 348 3.68 4.62 12.27
N TYR A 349 3.06 3.49 12.65
CA TYR A 349 3.16 2.20 11.97
C TYR A 349 2.00 2.03 10.97
N GLY A 350 2.08 2.66 9.78
CA GLY A 350 1.01 2.56 8.79
C GLY A 350 0.90 1.15 8.18
N ARG A 351 1.68 0.88 7.13
CA ARG A 351 1.67 -0.43 6.43
C ARG A 351 2.07 -1.59 7.33
N SER A 352 2.85 -1.35 8.39
CA SER A 352 3.24 -2.38 9.37
C SER A 352 2.03 -2.91 10.13
N LEU A 353 1.10 -2.05 10.56
CA LEU A 353 -0.14 -2.47 11.22
C LEU A 353 -1.15 -3.14 10.28
N LEU A 354 -1.08 -2.90 8.96
CA LEU A 354 -1.82 -3.70 7.98
C LEU A 354 -1.30 -5.14 7.93
N THR A 355 0.02 -5.30 8.04
CA THR A 355 0.69 -6.60 7.99
C THR A 355 0.51 -7.37 9.29
N ASP A 356 0.65 -6.69 10.42
CA ASP A 356 0.50 -7.26 11.76
C ASP A 356 -0.26 -6.28 12.67
N PRO A 357 -1.58 -6.41 12.79
CA PRO A 357 -2.36 -5.51 13.64
C PRO A 357 -2.05 -5.66 15.13
N ASP A 358 -1.41 -6.76 15.55
CA ASP A 358 -1.11 -7.09 16.95
C ASP A 358 0.26 -6.57 17.44
N ILE A 359 0.89 -5.63 16.74
CA ILE A 359 2.24 -5.15 17.09
C ILE A 359 2.35 -4.82 18.58
N ALA A 360 1.45 -4.00 19.14
CA ALA A 360 1.54 -3.58 20.54
C ALA A 360 1.40 -4.75 21.52
N ASN A 361 0.42 -5.62 21.32
CA ASN A 361 0.20 -6.80 22.15
C ASN A 361 1.37 -7.79 22.05
N LYS A 362 2.01 -7.91 20.89
CA LYS A 362 3.16 -8.77 20.66
C LYS A 362 4.45 -8.20 21.31
N VAL A 363 4.64 -6.87 21.24
CA VAL A 363 5.75 -6.21 21.97
C VAL A 363 5.64 -6.48 23.47
N GLU A 364 4.44 -6.37 24.02
CA GLU A 364 4.19 -6.65 25.44
C GLU A 364 4.55 -8.09 25.83
N LYS A 365 4.23 -9.05 24.96
CA LYS A 365 4.45 -10.48 25.17
C LYS A 365 5.83 -10.97 24.73
N GLY A 366 6.63 -10.14 24.06
CA GLY A 366 7.89 -10.55 23.44
C GLY A 366 7.73 -11.51 22.26
N GLU A 367 6.60 -11.45 21.57
CA GLU A 367 6.27 -12.32 20.44
C GLU A 367 6.86 -11.78 19.13
N CYS A 368 7.03 -12.68 18.15
CA CYS A 368 7.52 -12.36 16.82
C CYS A 368 6.51 -11.54 16.02
N ILE A 369 6.95 -10.44 15.42
CA ILE A 369 6.15 -9.53 14.62
C ILE A 369 6.40 -9.78 13.13
N ARG A 370 5.32 -9.77 12.33
CA ARG A 370 5.37 -9.88 10.88
C ARG A 370 5.56 -8.51 10.26
N GLU A 371 6.77 -8.23 9.80
CA GLU A 371 7.13 -6.91 9.25
C GLU A 371 6.59 -6.67 7.84
N CYS A 372 6.31 -5.41 7.52
CA CYS A 372 5.88 -4.97 6.20
C CYS A 372 7.02 -5.13 5.18
N LEU A 373 6.70 -5.64 3.97
CA LEU A 373 7.64 -5.76 2.86
C LEU A 373 7.83 -4.45 2.08
N ASN A 374 7.06 -3.42 2.35
CA ASN A 374 6.99 -2.19 1.54
C ASN A 374 6.69 -2.43 0.05
N CYS A 375 6.01 -3.50 -0.30
CA CYS A 375 5.75 -3.90 -1.69
C CYS A 375 4.69 -3.06 -2.41
N ASN A 376 3.91 -2.28 -1.70
CA ASN A 376 2.80 -1.44 -2.17
C ASN A 376 1.64 -2.17 -2.91
N LYS A 377 1.78 -3.43 -3.27
CA LYS A 377 0.83 -4.20 -4.12
C LYS A 377 -0.61 -4.26 -3.58
N GLY A 378 -0.78 -4.65 -2.30
CA GLY A 378 -2.12 -4.81 -1.70
C GLY A 378 -2.70 -3.51 -1.14
N CYS A 379 -1.88 -2.51 -0.87
CA CYS A 379 -2.31 -1.24 -0.28
C CYS A 379 -2.32 -0.10 -1.30
N VAL A 380 -1.17 0.44 -1.70
CA VAL A 380 -1.09 1.62 -2.59
C VAL A 380 -1.70 1.34 -3.96
N ASP A 381 -1.27 0.28 -4.63
CA ASP A 381 -1.78 -0.08 -5.97
C ASP A 381 -3.27 -0.41 -5.95
N ALA A 382 -3.76 -1.02 -4.87
CA ALA A 382 -5.18 -1.31 -4.72
C ALA A 382 -6.00 -0.01 -4.69
N ILE A 383 -5.60 0.95 -3.87
CA ILE A 383 -6.30 2.25 -3.76
C ILE A 383 -6.19 3.06 -5.07
N GLN A 384 -5.02 3.11 -5.71
CA GLN A 384 -4.86 3.77 -7.00
C GLN A 384 -5.76 3.14 -8.08
N SER A 385 -5.93 1.82 -8.05
CA SER A 385 -6.82 1.08 -8.95
C SER A 385 -8.29 1.07 -8.47
N ARG A 386 -8.67 1.88 -7.48
CA ARG A 386 -10.02 1.95 -6.88
C ARG A 386 -10.51 0.60 -6.36
N ARG A 387 -9.60 -0.21 -5.83
CA ARG A 387 -9.89 -1.46 -5.12
C ARG A 387 -9.78 -1.22 -3.63
N TYR A 388 -10.31 -2.13 -2.83
CA TYR A 388 -10.16 -2.14 -1.39
C TYR A 388 -8.71 -2.37 -0.98
N LEU A 389 -8.26 -1.64 0.03
CA LEU A 389 -6.97 -1.85 0.67
C LEU A 389 -6.87 -3.29 1.19
N SER A 390 -5.69 -3.91 1.03
CA SER A 390 -5.37 -5.22 1.59
C SER A 390 -3.87 -5.33 1.81
N CYS A 391 -3.43 -6.44 2.42
CA CYS A 391 -2.01 -6.75 2.58
C CYS A 391 -1.67 -8.09 1.95
N VAL A 392 -0.53 -8.19 1.24
CA VAL A 392 -0.08 -9.44 0.61
C VAL A 392 0.31 -10.51 1.63
N LEU A 393 0.73 -10.11 2.85
CA LEU A 393 1.13 -11.02 3.93
C LEU A 393 0.02 -11.29 4.95
N ASN A 394 -1.07 -10.54 4.94
CA ASN A 394 -2.15 -10.68 5.91
C ASN A 394 -3.47 -11.00 5.21
N ALA A 395 -3.85 -12.27 5.22
CA ALA A 395 -5.07 -12.74 4.57
C ALA A 395 -6.35 -12.18 5.19
N GLU A 396 -6.31 -11.75 6.45
CA GLU A 396 -7.46 -11.18 7.17
C GLU A 396 -7.70 -9.71 6.81
N ASN A 397 -6.62 -9.00 6.36
CA ASN A 397 -6.69 -7.56 6.18
C ASN A 397 -7.68 -7.14 5.08
N GLY A 398 -8.67 -6.38 5.49
CA GLY A 398 -9.80 -5.92 4.69
C GLY A 398 -11.03 -6.84 4.72
N ASP A 399 -10.94 -7.99 5.38
CA ASP A 399 -12.02 -8.97 5.51
C ASP A 399 -12.18 -9.44 6.98
N GLU A 400 -11.77 -8.61 7.95
CA GLU A 400 -11.72 -8.90 9.39
C GLU A 400 -13.09 -9.29 9.97
N GLU A 401 -14.17 -8.91 9.31
CA GLU A 401 -15.55 -9.29 9.68
C GLU A 401 -15.81 -10.79 9.45
N THR A 402 -15.19 -11.38 8.44
CA THR A 402 -15.51 -12.74 7.96
C THR A 402 -14.34 -13.70 8.02
N ILE A 403 -13.11 -13.20 7.93
CA ILE A 403 -11.88 -14.00 7.87
C ILE A 403 -11.10 -13.82 9.17
N PHE A 404 -11.01 -14.89 9.95
CA PHE A 404 -10.21 -14.96 11.18
C PHE A 404 -9.84 -16.42 11.47
N ILE A 405 -8.78 -16.64 12.25
CA ILE A 405 -8.37 -17.98 12.64
C ILE A 405 -9.33 -18.53 13.69
N LYS A 406 -9.99 -19.64 13.36
CA LYS A 406 -10.93 -20.34 14.27
C LYS A 406 -10.19 -21.47 15.00
N PRO A 407 -10.28 -21.55 16.34
CA PRO A 407 -9.73 -22.71 17.07
C PRO A 407 -10.31 -24.01 16.52
N CYS A 408 -9.51 -25.06 16.45
CA CYS A 408 -10.00 -26.38 16.06
C CYS A 408 -10.91 -26.98 17.13
N THR A 409 -11.86 -27.81 16.71
CA THR A 409 -12.71 -28.59 17.64
C THR A 409 -12.02 -29.88 18.07
N GLU A 410 -11.10 -30.38 17.24
CA GLU A 410 -10.31 -31.59 17.46
C GLU A 410 -8.90 -31.38 16.91
N THR A 411 -7.88 -31.73 17.70
CA THR A 411 -6.48 -31.64 17.29
C THR A 411 -6.17 -32.74 16.30
N LYS A 412 -5.58 -32.37 15.16
CA LYS A 412 -5.11 -33.29 14.10
C LYS A 412 -3.61 -33.18 13.92
N ASN A 413 -3.01 -34.26 13.42
CA ASN A 413 -1.64 -34.26 12.90
C ASN A 413 -1.69 -33.84 11.42
N VAL A 414 -1.09 -32.73 11.09
CA VAL A 414 -1.15 -32.11 9.76
C VAL A 414 0.24 -32.15 9.13
N ALA A 415 0.35 -32.80 7.96
CA ALA A 415 1.55 -32.71 7.14
C ALA A 415 1.46 -31.57 6.13
N ILE A 416 2.53 -30.81 5.98
CA ILE A 416 2.66 -29.76 4.96
C ILE A 416 3.87 -30.08 4.10
N VAL A 417 3.66 -30.25 2.80
CA VAL A 417 4.70 -30.60 1.84
C VAL A 417 5.10 -29.35 1.05
N GLY A 418 6.29 -28.84 1.33
CA GLY A 418 6.85 -27.62 0.76
C GLY A 418 6.79 -26.43 1.71
N ALA A 419 7.94 -25.80 1.93
CA ALA A 419 8.14 -24.67 2.82
C ALA A 419 8.29 -23.33 2.06
N GLY A 420 7.58 -23.15 0.96
CA GLY A 420 7.31 -21.84 0.36
C GLY A 420 6.26 -21.06 1.19
N LEU A 421 5.97 -19.81 0.84
CA LEU A 421 5.07 -18.95 1.64
C LEU A 421 3.68 -19.56 1.87
N ALA A 422 3.14 -20.31 0.90
CA ALA A 422 1.85 -20.96 1.04
C ALA A 422 1.87 -22.05 2.13
N GLY A 423 2.91 -22.89 2.13
CA GLY A 423 3.09 -23.92 3.15
C GLY A 423 3.41 -23.35 4.53
N LEU A 424 4.26 -22.33 4.59
CA LEU A 424 4.63 -21.66 5.84
C LEU A 424 3.43 -20.94 6.49
N GLU A 425 2.58 -20.29 5.68
CA GLU A 425 1.34 -19.68 6.20
C GLU A 425 0.34 -20.76 6.65
N ALA A 426 0.21 -21.84 5.90
CA ALA A 426 -0.62 -22.97 6.31
C ALA A 426 -0.13 -23.58 7.65
N ALA A 427 1.19 -23.72 7.84
CA ALA A 427 1.78 -24.19 9.10
C ALA A 427 1.43 -23.26 10.27
N ARG A 428 1.57 -21.93 10.05
CA ARG A 428 1.24 -20.92 11.06
C ARG A 428 -0.24 -21.00 11.47
N VAL A 429 -1.13 -21.08 10.50
CA VAL A 429 -2.58 -21.11 10.74
C VAL A 429 -2.98 -22.43 11.41
N ALA A 430 -2.53 -23.56 10.92
CA ALA A 430 -2.83 -24.87 11.51
C ALA A 430 -2.35 -24.94 12.97
N TYR A 431 -1.11 -24.48 13.25
CA TYR A 431 -0.60 -24.38 14.62
C TYR A 431 -1.47 -23.45 15.50
N LYS A 432 -1.80 -22.27 15.00
CA LYS A 432 -2.64 -21.32 15.78
C LYS A 432 -4.06 -21.84 16.04
N ARG A 433 -4.55 -22.73 15.22
CA ARG A 433 -5.82 -23.44 15.45
C ARG A 433 -5.72 -24.52 16.53
N GLY A 434 -4.52 -25.01 16.84
CA GLY A 434 -4.27 -26.02 17.85
C GLY A 434 -3.97 -27.42 17.27
N HIS A 435 -3.58 -27.51 15.99
CA HIS A 435 -3.13 -28.74 15.37
C HIS A 435 -1.63 -29.01 15.64
N THR A 436 -1.23 -30.27 15.59
CA THR A 436 0.19 -30.69 15.52
C THR A 436 0.63 -30.64 14.07
N VAL A 437 1.73 -29.95 13.77
CA VAL A 437 2.16 -29.70 12.39
C VAL A 437 3.57 -30.19 12.13
N THR A 438 3.74 -30.92 11.03
CA THR A 438 5.06 -31.26 10.45
C THR A 438 5.18 -30.65 9.07
N VAL A 439 6.26 -29.94 8.81
CA VAL A 439 6.58 -29.32 7.52
C VAL A 439 7.73 -30.10 6.87
N PHE A 440 7.52 -30.62 5.68
CA PHE A 440 8.53 -31.29 4.87
C PHE A 440 9.03 -30.34 3.77
N GLU A 441 10.34 -30.18 3.68
CA GLU A 441 10.97 -29.36 2.65
C GLU A 441 12.14 -30.12 2.03
N LYS A 442 12.11 -30.27 0.70
CA LYS A 442 13.13 -30.99 -0.04
C LYS A 442 14.48 -30.29 -0.10
N SER A 443 14.50 -28.95 0.05
CA SER A 443 15.73 -28.17 0.09
C SER A 443 16.30 -28.06 1.50
N ASP A 444 17.47 -27.46 1.60
CA ASP A 444 18.20 -27.23 2.86
C ASP A 444 17.72 -25.97 3.61
N ARG A 445 16.71 -25.24 3.08
CA ARG A 445 16.22 -23.96 3.63
C ARG A 445 14.75 -23.70 3.34
N LEU A 446 14.14 -22.86 4.18
CA LEU A 446 12.78 -22.38 3.98
C LEU A 446 12.70 -21.27 2.91
N GLY A 447 11.48 -20.92 2.47
CA GLY A 447 11.19 -19.78 1.62
C GLY A 447 10.85 -20.11 0.17
N GLY A 448 11.28 -21.28 -0.35
CA GLY A 448 10.98 -21.67 -1.73
C GLY A 448 11.38 -20.60 -2.74
N GLN A 449 10.45 -20.19 -3.61
CA GLN A 449 10.68 -19.19 -4.66
C GLN A 449 11.04 -17.79 -4.13
N ILE A 450 10.74 -17.43 -2.88
CA ILE A 450 11.11 -16.14 -2.31
C ILE A 450 12.63 -15.96 -2.30
N ASN A 451 13.38 -17.05 -2.13
CA ASN A 451 14.84 -17.01 -2.13
C ASN A 451 15.41 -16.48 -3.46
N ILE A 452 14.81 -16.85 -4.59
CA ILE A 452 15.24 -16.34 -5.91
C ILE A 452 14.57 -14.99 -6.24
N ALA A 453 13.33 -14.76 -5.80
CA ALA A 453 12.62 -13.53 -6.04
C ALA A 453 13.20 -12.33 -5.25
N SER A 454 14.03 -12.56 -4.24
CA SER A 454 14.72 -11.52 -3.47
C SER A 454 16.02 -11.03 -4.10
N VAL A 455 16.52 -11.71 -5.14
CA VAL A 455 17.84 -11.44 -5.74
C VAL A 455 17.86 -10.22 -6.65
N PRO A 456 16.79 -9.91 -7.44
CA PRO A 456 16.77 -8.71 -8.25
C PRO A 456 16.92 -7.42 -7.43
N PRO A 457 17.34 -6.32 -8.05
CA PRO A 457 17.53 -5.04 -7.36
C PRO A 457 16.31 -4.62 -6.54
N ARG A 458 16.53 -4.08 -5.34
CA ARG A 458 15.48 -3.57 -4.41
C ARG A 458 14.55 -4.64 -3.80
N LYS A 459 14.73 -5.94 -4.10
CA LYS A 459 13.79 -7.02 -3.68
C LYS A 459 14.19 -7.73 -2.38
N ASP A 460 15.32 -7.41 -1.80
CA ASP A 460 15.85 -8.06 -0.57
C ASP A 460 14.87 -7.99 0.61
N GLU A 461 14.06 -6.95 0.69
CA GLU A 461 13.06 -6.77 1.75
C GLU A 461 12.00 -7.88 1.80
N ILE A 462 11.76 -8.63 0.71
CA ILE A 462 10.78 -9.73 0.71
C ILE A 462 11.22 -10.91 1.58
N LEU A 463 12.53 -11.05 1.85
CA LEU A 463 13.06 -12.08 2.74
C LEU A 463 12.54 -11.96 4.19
N ARG A 464 12.09 -10.79 4.62
CA ARG A 464 11.45 -10.62 5.93
C ARG A 464 10.28 -11.57 6.14
N SER A 465 9.56 -11.92 5.05
CA SER A 465 8.47 -12.88 5.14
C SER A 465 8.97 -14.27 5.55
N VAL A 466 10.09 -14.73 4.99
CA VAL A 466 10.72 -16.01 5.35
C VAL A 466 11.27 -15.94 6.77
N GLN A 467 12.02 -14.89 7.10
CA GLN A 467 12.60 -14.68 8.43
C GLN A 467 11.53 -14.68 9.55
N TYR A 468 10.35 -14.11 9.26
CA TYR A 468 9.22 -14.17 10.18
C TYR A 468 8.78 -15.60 10.46
N TYR A 469 8.59 -16.42 9.41
CA TYR A 469 8.14 -17.80 9.60
C TYR A 469 9.24 -18.69 10.22
N GLU A 470 10.51 -18.50 9.86
CA GLU A 470 11.62 -19.15 10.52
C GLU A 470 11.60 -18.91 12.03
N LYS A 471 11.51 -17.65 12.43
CA LYS A 471 11.46 -17.28 13.85
C LYS A 471 10.17 -17.75 14.53
N PHE A 472 9.02 -17.62 13.86
CA PHE A 472 7.71 -17.95 14.45
C PHE A 472 7.52 -19.46 14.63
N LEU A 473 7.97 -20.28 13.65
CA LEU A 473 7.70 -21.71 13.63
C LEU A 473 8.77 -22.56 14.32
N SER A 474 9.97 -22.01 14.56
CA SER A 474 11.16 -22.75 14.97
C SER A 474 10.99 -23.67 16.20
N ASP A 475 10.14 -23.26 17.14
CA ASP A 475 9.88 -23.98 18.40
C ASP A 475 8.42 -24.49 18.50
N LYS A 476 7.64 -24.40 17.43
CA LYS A 476 6.19 -24.63 17.44
C LYS A 476 5.76 -25.77 16.55
N VAL A 477 6.54 -26.07 15.51
CA VAL A 477 6.22 -27.14 14.54
C VAL A 477 7.48 -27.94 14.24
N ASP A 478 7.30 -29.20 13.81
CA ASP A 478 8.41 -30.03 13.33
C ASP A 478 8.74 -29.64 11.89
N ILE A 479 9.98 -29.18 11.64
CA ILE A 479 10.45 -28.78 10.31
C ILE A 479 11.54 -29.74 9.87
N GLN A 480 11.28 -30.47 8.79
CA GLN A 480 12.18 -31.47 8.22
C GLN A 480 12.72 -30.97 6.87
N LEU A 481 13.93 -30.43 6.88
CA LEU A 481 14.66 -29.99 5.69
C LEU A 481 15.37 -31.20 5.03
N ASN A 482 15.71 -31.07 3.73
CA ASN A 482 16.28 -32.09 2.90
C ASN A 482 15.45 -33.40 2.92
N HIS A 483 14.14 -33.28 3.10
CA HIS A 483 13.22 -34.39 3.19
C HIS A 483 12.03 -34.23 2.23
N GLU A 484 11.94 -35.13 1.28
CA GLU A 484 10.75 -35.33 0.45
C GLU A 484 9.99 -36.54 1.01
N PRO A 485 8.79 -36.35 1.59
CA PRO A 485 8.10 -37.40 2.31
C PRO A 485 7.58 -38.46 1.35
N THR A 486 7.67 -39.72 1.78
CA THR A 486 7.08 -40.85 1.07
C THR A 486 5.56 -40.87 1.22
N MET A 487 4.87 -41.59 0.34
CA MET A 487 3.40 -41.73 0.41
C MET A 487 2.96 -42.43 1.72
N ASP A 488 3.75 -43.36 2.23
CA ASP A 488 3.45 -44.08 3.49
C ASP A 488 3.57 -43.10 4.69
N GLU A 489 4.56 -42.23 4.70
CA GLU A 489 4.68 -41.19 5.72
C GLU A 489 3.46 -40.24 5.68
N LEU A 490 3.07 -39.75 4.49
CA LEU A 490 1.91 -38.85 4.34
C LEU A 490 0.60 -39.50 4.78
N ASN A 491 0.39 -40.77 4.47
CA ASN A 491 -0.79 -41.54 4.89
C ASN A 491 -0.84 -41.79 6.42
N GLY A 492 0.23 -41.49 7.14
CA GLY A 492 0.29 -41.54 8.61
C GLY A 492 -0.27 -40.28 9.30
N PHE A 493 -0.61 -39.24 8.56
CA PHE A 493 -1.20 -37.99 9.08
C PHE A 493 -2.72 -37.98 8.97
N ASP A 494 -3.38 -37.10 9.68
CA ASP A 494 -4.83 -36.90 9.61
C ASP A 494 -5.27 -35.99 8.44
N HIS A 495 -4.34 -35.12 7.98
CA HIS A 495 -4.56 -34.22 6.85
C HIS A 495 -3.24 -33.82 6.19
N VAL A 496 -3.25 -33.62 4.87
CA VAL A 496 -2.07 -33.21 4.10
C VAL A 496 -2.33 -31.92 3.34
N ILE A 497 -1.41 -30.95 3.44
CA ILE A 497 -1.42 -29.74 2.60
C ILE A 497 -0.23 -29.81 1.64
N LEU A 498 -0.52 -29.82 0.34
CA LEU A 498 0.46 -29.86 -0.73
C LEU A 498 0.78 -28.43 -1.22
N ALA A 499 1.96 -27.92 -0.85
CA ALA A 499 2.47 -26.59 -1.16
C ALA A 499 3.72 -26.66 -2.06
N ILE A 500 3.74 -27.58 -3.02
CA ILE A 500 4.91 -27.95 -3.80
C ILE A 500 5.32 -26.94 -4.89
N GLY A 501 4.57 -25.85 -5.05
CA GLY A 501 4.93 -24.70 -5.89
C GLY A 501 4.94 -24.98 -7.39
N ALA A 502 5.89 -24.33 -8.10
CA ALA A 502 6.04 -24.38 -9.55
C ALA A 502 7.51 -24.47 -9.96
N HIS A 503 7.76 -24.63 -11.24
CA HIS A 503 9.08 -24.59 -11.88
C HIS A 503 9.05 -23.70 -13.13
N ASN A 504 10.23 -23.28 -13.61
CA ASN A 504 10.33 -22.50 -14.85
C ASN A 504 9.76 -23.30 -16.03
N MET A 505 8.97 -22.65 -16.88
CA MET A 505 8.36 -23.29 -18.04
C MET A 505 9.40 -23.51 -19.14
N ASP A 506 9.34 -24.64 -19.83
CA ASP A 506 10.16 -24.88 -21.01
C ASP A 506 9.77 -23.92 -22.15
N LEU A 507 10.72 -23.64 -23.04
CA LEU A 507 10.45 -22.84 -24.23
C LEU A 507 9.46 -23.56 -25.17
N PRO A 508 8.37 -22.90 -25.60
CA PRO A 508 7.36 -23.54 -26.46
C PRO A 508 7.73 -23.52 -27.95
N MET A 509 8.96 -23.12 -28.31
CA MET A 509 9.49 -23.10 -29.68
C MET A 509 10.70 -24.00 -29.84
N SER A 510 11.11 -24.25 -31.09
CA SER A 510 12.31 -25.00 -31.40
C SER A 510 13.58 -24.26 -30.96
N VAL A 511 14.48 -24.99 -30.35
CA VAL A 511 15.80 -24.51 -29.91
C VAL A 511 16.85 -25.42 -30.51
N GLU A 512 17.74 -24.87 -31.33
CA GLU A 512 18.80 -25.61 -31.99
C GLU A 512 20.15 -24.90 -31.76
N ASN A 513 21.17 -25.64 -31.30
CA ASN A 513 22.54 -25.20 -31.14
C ASN A 513 22.68 -23.82 -30.47
N SER A 514 22.00 -23.60 -29.33
CA SER A 514 21.92 -22.30 -28.66
C SER A 514 22.09 -22.40 -27.16
N ASN A 515 22.75 -21.40 -26.57
CA ASN A 515 22.97 -21.28 -25.13
C ASN A 515 21.73 -20.67 -24.45
N VAL A 516 20.85 -21.53 -23.94
CA VAL A 516 19.63 -21.12 -23.21
C VAL A 516 19.76 -21.45 -21.74
N VAL A 517 19.47 -20.47 -20.89
CA VAL A 517 19.50 -20.55 -19.42
C VAL A 517 18.18 -20.08 -18.87
N SER A 518 17.67 -20.72 -17.80
CA SER A 518 16.46 -20.21 -17.16
C SER A 518 16.75 -18.95 -16.31
N SER A 519 15.78 -18.04 -16.23
CA SER A 519 15.87 -16.90 -15.31
C SER A 519 16.04 -17.35 -13.84
N TRP A 520 15.45 -18.48 -13.46
CA TRP A 520 15.57 -19.04 -12.12
C TRP A 520 16.99 -19.51 -11.81
N ASP A 521 17.67 -20.15 -12.78
CA ASP A 521 19.07 -20.60 -12.57
C ASP A 521 20.01 -19.40 -12.41
N ILE A 522 19.81 -18.33 -13.22
CA ILE A 522 20.56 -17.07 -13.09
C ILE A 522 20.36 -16.46 -11.70
N LEU A 523 19.11 -16.37 -11.23
CA LEU A 523 18.79 -15.84 -9.91
C LEU A 523 19.22 -16.77 -8.77
N ASN A 524 19.45 -18.07 -9.04
CA ASN A 524 20.10 -19.01 -8.13
C ASN A 524 21.63 -18.98 -8.16
N GLY A 525 22.24 -18.08 -8.96
CA GLY A 525 23.67 -17.85 -8.97
C GLY A 525 24.41 -18.41 -10.17
N GLN A 526 23.73 -18.95 -11.19
CA GLN A 526 24.38 -19.31 -12.44
C GLN A 526 24.92 -18.07 -13.14
N GLU A 527 26.23 -18.03 -13.36
CA GLU A 527 26.87 -16.94 -14.07
C GLU A 527 26.63 -17.05 -15.58
N VAL A 528 26.44 -15.91 -16.20
CA VAL A 528 26.28 -15.73 -17.65
C VAL A 528 27.17 -14.62 -18.15
N SER A 529 27.45 -14.57 -19.44
CA SER A 529 28.35 -13.59 -20.03
C SER A 529 27.91 -13.16 -21.43
N GLY A 530 28.51 -12.07 -21.90
CA GLY A 530 28.24 -11.52 -23.23
C GLY A 530 26.89 -10.80 -23.30
N LYS A 531 26.31 -10.79 -24.51
CA LYS A 531 25.01 -10.20 -24.77
C LYS A 531 23.90 -11.15 -24.33
N CYS A 532 23.11 -10.72 -23.35
CA CYS A 532 21.99 -11.47 -22.80
C CYS A 532 20.67 -11.00 -23.42
N VAL A 533 19.89 -11.93 -23.94
CA VAL A 533 18.53 -11.63 -24.44
C VAL A 533 17.52 -12.39 -23.60
N VAL A 534 16.67 -11.63 -22.87
CA VAL A 534 15.63 -12.16 -21.99
C VAL A 534 14.34 -12.33 -22.79
N LEU A 535 13.85 -13.54 -22.85
CA LEU A 535 12.58 -13.92 -23.51
C LEU A 535 11.45 -13.86 -22.47
N GLY A 536 10.52 -12.96 -22.68
CA GLY A 536 9.42 -12.64 -21.78
C GLY A 536 9.71 -11.39 -20.94
N GLY A 537 8.89 -10.36 -21.13
CA GLY A 537 8.97 -9.09 -20.40
C GLY A 537 7.96 -9.00 -19.24
N GLY A 538 7.47 -10.15 -18.72
CA GLY A 538 6.71 -10.19 -17.47
C GLY A 538 7.58 -9.79 -16.27
N LEU A 539 7.03 -9.87 -15.03
CA LEU A 539 7.75 -9.43 -13.82
C LEU A 539 9.12 -10.12 -13.68
N VAL A 540 9.16 -11.45 -13.76
CA VAL A 540 10.40 -12.23 -13.60
C VAL A 540 11.43 -11.88 -14.67
N GLY A 541 11.00 -11.72 -15.93
CA GLY A 541 11.91 -11.37 -17.02
C GLY A 541 12.44 -9.95 -16.90
N ALA A 542 11.59 -8.98 -16.58
CA ALA A 542 12.00 -7.61 -16.35
C ALA A 542 12.99 -7.47 -15.19
N GLU A 543 12.70 -8.12 -14.05
CA GLU A 543 13.56 -8.15 -12.86
C GLU A 543 14.90 -8.86 -13.15
N THR A 544 14.89 -9.96 -13.92
CA THR A 544 16.12 -10.65 -14.34
C THR A 544 16.95 -9.78 -15.28
N ALA A 545 16.30 -9.08 -16.21
CA ALA A 545 16.99 -8.16 -17.11
C ALA A 545 17.65 -7.00 -16.35
N GLU A 546 16.92 -6.41 -15.39
CA GLU A 546 17.45 -5.38 -14.51
C GLU A 546 18.64 -5.88 -13.69
N TYR A 547 18.55 -7.09 -13.13
CA TYR A 547 19.64 -7.73 -12.39
C TYR A 547 20.89 -7.90 -13.25
N LEU A 548 20.74 -8.43 -14.48
CA LEU A 548 21.87 -8.63 -15.41
C LEU A 548 22.48 -7.29 -15.87
N ALA A 549 21.64 -6.30 -16.16
CA ALA A 549 22.08 -4.96 -16.54
C ALA A 549 22.87 -4.27 -15.42
N ASN A 550 22.43 -4.40 -14.16
CA ASN A 550 23.16 -3.88 -13.00
C ASN A 550 24.48 -4.63 -12.75
N LYS A 551 24.65 -5.85 -13.26
CA LYS A 551 25.95 -6.54 -13.30
C LYS A 551 26.88 -6.09 -14.44
N GLY A 552 26.43 -5.14 -15.28
CA GLY A 552 27.21 -4.58 -16.38
C GLY A 552 27.15 -5.38 -17.68
N LEU A 553 26.20 -6.28 -17.83
CA LEU A 553 26.00 -7.03 -19.08
C LEU A 553 25.19 -6.22 -20.09
N GLU A 554 25.41 -6.47 -21.39
CA GLU A 554 24.53 -5.96 -22.45
C GLU A 554 23.23 -6.76 -22.45
N VAL A 555 22.09 -6.09 -22.22
CA VAL A 555 20.79 -6.76 -22.05
C VAL A 555 19.76 -6.27 -23.04
N SER A 556 18.98 -7.21 -23.60
CA SER A 556 17.78 -6.93 -24.38
C SER A 556 16.62 -7.75 -23.82
N ILE A 557 15.40 -7.23 -23.94
CA ILE A 557 14.15 -7.92 -23.54
C ILE A 557 13.27 -8.09 -24.79
N VAL A 558 12.74 -9.30 -24.99
CA VAL A 558 11.79 -9.58 -26.05
C VAL A 558 10.44 -9.93 -25.42
N GLU A 559 9.42 -9.12 -25.74
CA GLU A 559 8.07 -9.27 -25.17
C GLU A 559 6.99 -9.24 -26.29
N MET A 560 6.09 -10.19 -26.23
CA MET A 560 4.99 -10.33 -27.19
C MET A 560 3.93 -9.23 -27.01
N MET A 561 3.76 -8.73 -25.78
CA MET A 561 2.81 -7.68 -25.45
C MET A 561 3.44 -6.28 -25.73
N ASP A 562 2.65 -5.24 -25.59
CA ASP A 562 3.05 -3.86 -25.83
C ASP A 562 3.79 -3.19 -24.66
N LYS A 563 3.84 -3.86 -23.50
CA LYS A 563 4.48 -3.34 -22.27
C LYS A 563 5.33 -4.41 -21.57
N ILE A 564 6.47 -3.98 -21.07
CA ILE A 564 7.31 -4.74 -20.15
C ILE A 564 6.82 -4.46 -18.72
N ALA A 565 6.90 -5.47 -17.86
CA ALA A 565 6.49 -5.40 -16.46
C ALA A 565 5.07 -4.83 -16.24
N ALA A 566 4.11 -5.14 -17.13
CA ALA A 566 2.76 -4.57 -17.09
C ALA A 566 1.99 -4.81 -15.77
N GLN A 567 2.43 -5.76 -14.94
CA GLN A 567 1.84 -6.09 -13.64
C GLN A 567 2.65 -5.54 -12.47
N GLU A 568 3.72 -4.77 -12.74
CA GLU A 568 4.50 -4.16 -11.66
C GLU A 568 3.72 -3.00 -11.02
N SER A 569 4.05 -2.72 -9.74
CA SER A 569 3.52 -1.57 -9.02
C SER A 569 3.83 -0.27 -9.76
N GLU A 570 2.85 0.61 -9.88
CA GLU A 570 3.04 1.95 -10.43
C GLU A 570 4.09 2.76 -9.65
N THR A 571 4.37 2.38 -8.39
CA THR A 571 5.40 3.01 -7.57
C THR A 571 6.80 2.45 -7.81
N VAL A 572 6.93 1.23 -8.34
CA VAL A 572 8.20 0.54 -8.66
C VAL A 572 8.60 0.77 -10.12
N LEU A 573 7.63 0.76 -11.03
CA LEU A 573 7.88 0.84 -12.47
C LEU A 573 8.78 2.00 -12.89
N PRO A 574 8.64 3.24 -12.37
CA PRO A 574 9.55 4.34 -12.72
C PRO A 574 11.01 4.08 -12.32
N LEU A 575 11.24 3.36 -11.24
CA LEU A 575 12.61 3.01 -10.78
C LEU A 575 13.26 1.98 -11.71
N MET A 576 12.49 0.97 -12.12
CA MET A 576 12.93 -0.05 -13.07
C MET A 576 13.22 0.58 -14.46
N GLU A 577 12.35 1.46 -14.93
CA GLU A 577 12.54 2.17 -16.20
C GLU A 577 13.81 3.05 -16.18
N ALA A 578 14.07 3.75 -15.09
CA ALA A 578 15.29 4.53 -14.91
C ALA A 578 16.56 3.65 -14.96
N ASP A 579 16.52 2.45 -14.36
CA ASP A 579 17.63 1.50 -14.44
C ASP A 579 17.80 0.94 -15.86
N PHE A 580 16.71 0.66 -16.58
CA PHE A 580 16.78 0.26 -17.99
C PHE A 580 17.39 1.34 -18.88
N GLU A 581 17.01 2.60 -18.68
CA GLU A 581 17.58 3.74 -19.41
C GLU A 581 19.06 3.91 -19.08
N LYS A 582 19.44 3.90 -17.81
CA LYS A 582 20.83 4.03 -17.33
C LYS A 582 21.76 2.99 -17.95
N HIS A 583 21.28 1.75 -18.12
CA HIS A 583 22.06 0.63 -18.64
C HIS A 583 21.81 0.35 -20.13
N ASN A 584 21.06 1.21 -20.83
CA ASN A 584 20.70 1.08 -22.25
C ASN A 584 20.06 -0.28 -22.60
N VAL A 585 19.19 -0.81 -21.73
CA VAL A 585 18.46 -2.06 -21.99
C VAL A 585 17.57 -1.89 -23.21
N GLN A 586 17.76 -2.73 -24.24
CA GLN A 586 16.95 -2.70 -25.45
C GLN A 586 15.63 -3.44 -25.22
N LYS A 587 14.53 -2.86 -25.71
CA LYS A 587 13.18 -3.40 -25.51
C LYS A 587 12.53 -3.71 -26.87
N PHE A 588 12.33 -4.98 -27.16
CA PHE A 588 11.61 -5.47 -28.33
C PHE A 588 10.21 -5.87 -27.92
N VAL A 589 9.28 -4.90 -27.82
CA VAL A 589 7.88 -5.12 -27.50
C VAL A 589 7.07 -5.46 -28.76
N ASN A 590 5.86 -6.01 -28.59
CA ASN A 590 5.04 -6.55 -29.68
C ASN A 590 5.82 -7.56 -30.56
N THR A 591 6.75 -8.31 -29.97
CA THR A 591 7.69 -9.16 -30.69
C THR A 591 7.53 -10.61 -30.21
N ARG A 592 7.00 -11.46 -31.10
CA ARG A 592 6.76 -12.87 -30.81
C ARG A 592 7.89 -13.73 -31.38
N VAL A 593 8.59 -14.44 -30.52
CA VAL A 593 9.64 -15.40 -30.90
C VAL A 593 9.01 -16.60 -31.59
N SER A 594 9.59 -17.03 -32.69
CA SER A 594 9.17 -18.20 -33.48
C SER A 594 10.15 -19.36 -33.42
N GLU A 595 11.46 -19.07 -33.42
CA GLU A 595 12.53 -20.06 -33.46
C GLU A 595 13.81 -19.50 -32.80
N ILE A 596 14.63 -20.39 -32.29
CA ILE A 596 15.97 -20.06 -31.75
C ILE A 596 16.95 -21.02 -32.39
N LYS A 597 17.96 -20.48 -33.08
CA LYS A 597 18.96 -21.28 -33.79
C LYS A 597 20.31 -20.58 -33.83
N ASP A 598 21.38 -21.33 -33.57
CA ASP A 598 22.76 -20.86 -33.63
C ASP A 598 22.99 -19.55 -32.83
N ASN A 599 22.36 -19.43 -31.63
CA ASN A 599 22.32 -18.24 -30.78
C ASN A 599 21.67 -17.00 -31.46
N VAL A 600 20.82 -17.19 -32.45
CA VAL A 600 19.98 -16.14 -33.04
C VAL A 600 18.52 -16.43 -32.72
N ILE A 601 17.83 -15.40 -32.23
CA ILE A 601 16.40 -15.41 -31.95
C ILE A 601 15.68 -14.88 -33.17
N TYR A 602 14.86 -15.71 -33.80
CA TYR A 602 13.99 -15.33 -34.90
C TYR A 602 12.61 -15.00 -34.36
N ALA A 603 12.14 -13.79 -34.65
CA ALA A 603 10.90 -13.27 -34.13
C ALA A 603 10.15 -12.46 -35.20
N VAL A 604 8.89 -12.18 -34.92
CA VAL A 604 8.02 -11.35 -35.76
C VAL A 604 7.38 -10.26 -34.92
N ASN A 605 7.49 -9.01 -35.35
CA ASN A 605 6.74 -7.93 -34.75
C ASN A 605 5.25 -8.09 -35.10
N THR A 606 4.39 -8.16 -34.08
CA THR A 606 2.96 -8.50 -34.24
C THR A 606 2.11 -7.32 -34.71
N LYS A 607 2.68 -6.09 -34.79
CA LYS A 607 1.97 -4.90 -35.27
C LYS A 607 2.14 -4.66 -36.77
N ASP A 608 3.33 -4.89 -37.29
CA ASP A 608 3.69 -4.59 -38.69
C ASP A 608 4.16 -5.81 -39.46
N GLU A 609 4.14 -7.00 -38.86
CA GLU A 609 4.53 -8.30 -39.42
C GLU A 609 6.01 -8.35 -39.90
N THR A 610 6.87 -7.43 -39.44
CA THR A 610 8.28 -7.43 -39.82
C THR A 610 9.03 -8.53 -39.10
N ASN A 611 9.96 -9.17 -39.81
CA ASN A 611 10.88 -10.15 -39.21
C ASN A 611 11.96 -9.44 -38.43
N VAL A 612 12.28 -9.98 -37.23
CA VAL A 612 13.30 -9.48 -36.33
C VAL A 612 14.27 -10.61 -36.02
N GLU A 613 15.57 -10.37 -36.20
CA GLU A 613 16.64 -11.30 -35.83
C GLU A 613 17.49 -10.66 -34.74
N ILE A 614 17.69 -11.38 -33.62
CA ILE A 614 18.45 -10.86 -32.47
C ILE A 614 19.51 -11.88 -32.10
N ALA A 615 20.76 -11.54 -32.32
CA ALA A 615 21.91 -12.35 -31.89
C ALA A 615 22.12 -12.21 -30.38
N ALA A 616 22.47 -13.30 -29.71
CA ALA A 616 22.73 -13.35 -28.28
C ALA A 616 23.91 -14.28 -27.98
N ASP A 617 24.68 -13.99 -26.92
CA ASP A 617 25.65 -14.94 -26.38
C ASP A 617 24.96 -15.87 -25.33
N THR A 618 23.98 -15.32 -24.64
CA THR A 618 23.12 -16.05 -23.69
C THR A 618 21.66 -15.67 -23.90
N ILE A 619 20.81 -16.66 -24.03
CA ILE A 619 19.35 -16.51 -24.14
C ILE A 619 18.72 -16.90 -22.82
N VAL A 620 17.96 -15.99 -22.21
CA VAL A 620 17.38 -16.18 -20.89
C VAL A 620 15.89 -16.51 -21.03
N ASN A 621 15.49 -17.70 -20.63
CA ASN A 621 14.10 -18.12 -20.62
C ASN A 621 13.37 -17.57 -19.38
N ALA A 622 12.48 -16.60 -19.58
CA ALA A 622 11.61 -16.00 -18.57
C ALA A 622 10.13 -15.97 -19.02
N LEU A 623 9.70 -16.93 -19.85
CA LEU A 623 8.35 -16.99 -20.41
C LEU A 623 7.27 -17.37 -19.39
N GLY A 624 7.64 -17.68 -18.17
CA GLY A 624 6.73 -17.96 -17.05
C GLY A 624 7.06 -19.24 -16.31
N SER A 625 6.12 -19.67 -15.48
CA SER A 625 6.25 -20.86 -14.64
C SER A 625 5.06 -21.81 -14.84
N LYS A 626 5.30 -23.08 -14.57
CA LYS A 626 4.33 -24.16 -14.65
C LYS A 626 4.23 -24.86 -13.28
N LYS A 627 3.00 -25.14 -12.84
CA LYS A 627 2.78 -25.84 -11.57
C LYS A 627 3.47 -27.19 -11.50
N ASN A 628 4.00 -27.51 -10.34
CA ASN A 628 4.45 -28.86 -10.04
C ASN A 628 3.25 -29.80 -9.87
N VAL A 629 3.40 -31.03 -10.28
CA VAL A 629 2.38 -32.07 -10.21
C VAL A 629 2.80 -33.09 -9.16
N PHE A 630 1.87 -33.51 -8.32
CA PHE A 630 2.04 -34.54 -7.32
C PHE A 630 1.14 -35.74 -7.71
N ASP A 631 1.67 -36.98 -7.63
CA ASP A 631 0.84 -38.18 -7.83
C ASP A 631 0.07 -38.49 -6.52
N ASP A 632 -1.11 -37.90 -6.38
CA ASP A 632 -1.98 -38.04 -5.22
C ASP A 632 -2.88 -39.31 -5.28
N SER A 633 -2.75 -40.13 -6.32
CA SER A 633 -3.60 -41.31 -6.53
C SER A 633 -3.56 -42.36 -5.40
N LYS A 634 -2.50 -42.34 -4.59
CA LYS A 634 -2.27 -43.26 -3.45
C LYS A 634 -2.44 -42.58 -2.09
N LEU A 635 -2.81 -41.29 -2.08
CA LEU A 635 -3.05 -40.57 -0.84
C LEU A 635 -4.43 -40.95 -0.30
N THR A 636 -4.49 -41.50 0.89
CA THR A 636 -5.72 -42.05 1.47
C THR A 636 -6.35 -41.15 2.51
N VAL A 637 -5.67 -40.07 2.88
CA VAL A 637 -6.14 -39.04 3.85
C VAL A 637 -6.64 -37.80 3.15
N PRO A 638 -7.49 -36.98 3.77
CA PRO A 638 -7.89 -35.70 3.22
C PRO A 638 -6.69 -34.80 2.90
N PHE A 639 -6.74 -34.10 1.77
CA PHE A 639 -5.66 -33.23 1.37
C PHE A 639 -6.16 -31.97 0.60
N ALA A 640 -5.30 -30.94 0.53
CA ALA A 640 -5.55 -29.72 -0.23
C ALA A 640 -4.27 -29.25 -0.92
N TYR A 641 -4.40 -28.70 -2.13
CA TYR A 641 -3.33 -27.97 -2.80
C TYR A 641 -3.37 -26.50 -2.47
N VAL A 642 -2.22 -25.87 -2.24
CA VAL A 642 -2.07 -24.45 -1.94
C VAL A 642 -0.91 -23.79 -2.73
N GLY A 643 -0.99 -22.49 -2.93
CA GLY A 643 0.01 -21.75 -3.70
C GLY A 643 -0.02 -22.08 -5.19
N ASP A 644 1.12 -21.99 -5.85
CA ASP A 644 1.24 -22.15 -7.30
C ASP A 644 0.77 -23.49 -7.85
N CYS A 645 0.82 -24.55 -7.05
CA CYS A 645 0.35 -25.87 -7.48
C CYS A 645 -1.17 -26.05 -7.40
N SER A 646 -1.91 -25.13 -6.77
CA SER A 646 -3.37 -25.23 -6.58
C SER A 646 -4.20 -24.71 -7.75
N GLY A 647 -3.65 -23.83 -8.60
CA GLY A 647 -4.36 -23.14 -9.67
C GLY A 647 -3.99 -23.61 -11.08
N GLU A 648 -4.66 -23.05 -12.09
CA GLU A 648 -4.29 -23.20 -13.49
C GLU A 648 -3.07 -22.36 -13.88
N ARG A 649 -2.88 -21.23 -13.18
CA ARG A 649 -1.75 -20.31 -13.34
C ARG A 649 -1.01 -20.18 -12.02
N THR A 650 0.30 -20.00 -12.12
CA THR A 650 1.12 -19.61 -10.99
C THR A 650 0.75 -18.21 -10.50
N ALA A 651 0.89 -17.98 -9.21
CA ALA A 651 0.33 -16.88 -8.50
C ALA A 651 1.42 -15.98 -7.88
N ASP A 652 1.00 -15.02 -7.09
CA ASP A 652 1.85 -14.10 -6.36
C ASP A 652 1.90 -14.42 -4.85
N ILE A 653 2.64 -13.61 -4.09
CA ILE A 653 2.73 -13.72 -2.62
C ILE A 653 1.34 -13.69 -1.98
N ALA A 654 0.44 -12.80 -2.43
CA ALA A 654 -0.89 -12.65 -1.84
C ALA A 654 -1.73 -13.91 -2.02
N SER A 655 -1.70 -14.52 -3.20
CA SER A 655 -2.40 -15.78 -3.50
C SER A 655 -1.80 -16.94 -2.71
N ALA A 656 -0.46 -17.02 -2.59
CA ALA A 656 0.20 -18.03 -1.79
C ALA A 656 -0.24 -17.97 -0.31
N ILE A 657 -0.22 -16.78 0.28
CA ILE A 657 -0.67 -16.54 1.67
C ILE A 657 -2.16 -16.88 1.84
N ARG A 658 -3.04 -16.40 0.96
CA ARG A 658 -4.49 -16.61 1.08
C ARG A 658 -4.89 -18.07 0.91
N THR A 659 -4.28 -18.80 -0.03
CA THR A 659 -4.58 -20.23 -0.24
C THR A 659 -4.09 -21.08 0.93
N GLY A 660 -2.87 -20.81 1.45
CA GLY A 660 -2.33 -21.48 2.63
C GLY A 660 -3.18 -21.21 3.88
N TYR A 661 -3.55 -19.94 4.11
CA TYR A 661 -4.42 -19.52 5.21
C TYR A 661 -5.77 -20.25 5.14
N LYS A 662 -6.42 -20.20 3.98
CA LYS A 662 -7.76 -20.80 3.80
C LYS A 662 -7.73 -22.30 4.03
N ALA A 663 -6.85 -23.02 3.37
CA ALA A 663 -6.78 -24.47 3.48
C ALA A 663 -6.54 -24.94 4.93
N ALA A 664 -5.64 -24.28 5.65
CA ALA A 664 -5.38 -24.61 7.05
C ALA A 664 -6.52 -24.19 7.98
N ASN A 665 -7.27 -23.13 7.65
CA ASN A 665 -8.41 -22.67 8.46
C ASN A 665 -9.68 -23.52 8.27
N GLU A 666 -9.70 -24.37 7.26
CA GLU A 666 -10.81 -25.30 6.94
C GLU A 666 -10.59 -26.73 7.46
N ILE A 667 -9.39 -27.11 7.97
CA ILE A 667 -9.12 -28.40 8.59
C ILE A 667 -9.99 -28.55 9.85
#